data_2e897977a892e40ff6f53882708cb1f3
#
_entry.id   2e897977a892e40ff6f53882708cb1f3
#
_cell.length_a   1.000
_cell.length_b   1.000
_cell.length_c   1.000
_cell.angle_alpha   90.00
_cell.angle_beta   90.00
_cell.angle_gamma   90.00
#
_symmetry.space_group_name_H-M   'P 1'
#
loop_
_entity.id
_entity.type
_entity.pdbx_description
1 polymer ?
#
loop_
_entity_poly.entity_id
_entity_poly.type
_entity_poly.pdbx_seq_one_letter_code
_entity_poly.pdbx_strand_id
1 'polypeptide(L)'
;VIRWKRWTALSLAAASLAIPAVGHAQELKVYGHDQGQALQVEQIGRYDSGSGIGEGGTEIVAYDGKTKRAFSVNGAARALDILDLNGLKDGNNEIPLLKRVSLEYFDVSASDVTSVAIHPEGEFIAVAVPSAVKTDPGHVVLLDMDGNKLASVEVGALPDMVTFTHDGTKLLVANEGEPSDDYTVNPEGSVSIINVANGLDNLSTKTAVFTDDIVEQDVRKVNPDPDNTSYAVNLEPEYITVDKDSRYAYVAIQESNAIAKLDLQSNSFTTVKSLGYKDFSKEGVELDPSNKDEGIQIGNWPVLSMYMPDGMTAFQSGGKTYLITANEGDAQDWEGFSEEVRVADLAAEDAYALHADLYEGYSQEQLDQLVQNGLFEDSQLGRLKTTIVAPKNADGKYEAVYGFGGRSFSIWDADSLQQVYDSGSDFEKITAQAIPEYFNTTNDEDKLDNRSDDKGPEPETVITGEVDGKTYAFIGLERTGGIMAYDVTNPASPSFSTYFTSRNFQGDEAAVDSASGNVAPEGLTYIPAADSPTGQTLLLAAHEVSGTIAAYALGEKPAEQPAPVPEEEETAPPAIEPNEPAEEISAPVNEAEKPKEQETEKVEDQTETGTEDTETETASEKQDSIPTAAKSDTDAEDGQTLPNTSTNVFNWMLGGALLVAAGIIFFGINKLRKRA
;
A
#
# COMPACT_ATOMS: atom_id res chain seq x y z
N VAL A 1 -31.35 74.96 -6.39
CA VAL A 1 -30.00 74.87 -6.99
C VAL A 1 -29.13 74.13 -5.97
N ILE A 2 -28.98 72.81 -6.10
CA ILE A 2 -28.16 71.99 -5.21
C ILE A 2 -27.00 71.48 -6.04
N ARG A 3 -25.76 71.88 -5.65
CA ARG A 3 -24.52 71.44 -6.22
C ARG A 3 -24.15 70.07 -5.67
N TRP A 4 -23.98 69.06 -6.54
CA TRP A 4 -23.36 67.80 -6.23
C TRP A 4 -21.85 67.89 -6.30
N LYS A 5 -21.18 67.61 -5.17
CA LYS A 5 -19.72 67.40 -5.12
C LYS A 5 -19.40 65.98 -5.57
N ARG A 6 -18.61 65.85 -6.64
CA ARG A 6 -17.99 64.60 -7.04
C ARG A 6 -16.87 64.27 -6.06
N TRP A 7 -16.95 63.11 -5.45
CA TRP A 7 -15.82 62.48 -4.74
C TRP A 7 -15.14 61.52 -5.70
N THR A 8 -13.88 61.78 -6.05
CA THR A 8 -12.98 60.85 -6.73
C THR A 8 -12.45 59.90 -5.69
N ALA A 9 -12.83 58.61 -5.81
CA ALA A 9 -12.21 57.56 -5.05
C ALA A 9 -10.86 57.21 -5.67
N LEU A 10 -9.76 57.45 -4.93
CA LEU A 10 -8.44 56.91 -5.23
C LEU A 10 -8.45 55.43 -4.86
N SER A 11 -8.39 54.55 -5.85
CA SER A 11 -8.13 53.13 -5.62
C SER A 11 -6.64 52.97 -5.33
N LEU A 12 -6.27 52.71 -4.07
CA LEU A 12 -4.98 52.16 -3.73
C LEU A 12 -4.96 50.70 -4.15
N ALA A 13 -4.24 50.36 -5.19
CA ALA A 13 -3.86 49.00 -5.50
C ALA A 13 -2.79 48.59 -4.48
N ALA A 14 -3.17 47.79 -3.48
CA ALA A 14 -2.23 47.06 -2.66
C ALA A 14 -1.63 45.94 -3.52
N ALA A 15 -0.40 46.15 -3.98
CA ALA A 15 0.41 45.07 -4.52
C ALA A 15 0.78 44.18 -3.33
N SER A 16 0.10 43.05 -3.17
CA SER A 16 0.54 41.96 -2.31
C SER A 16 1.83 41.41 -2.90
N LEU A 17 2.98 41.79 -2.33
CA LEU A 17 4.20 41.05 -2.49
C LEU A 17 3.96 39.68 -1.87
N ALA A 18 3.71 38.67 -2.71
CA ALA A 18 3.84 37.27 -2.30
C ALA A 18 5.33 37.09 -1.93
N ILE A 19 5.61 37.09 -0.65
CA ILE A 19 6.85 36.54 -0.13
C ILE A 19 6.73 35.04 -0.42
N PRO A 20 7.66 34.43 -1.18
CA PRO A 20 7.65 32.97 -1.30
C PRO A 20 7.75 32.45 0.14
N ALA A 21 6.82 31.61 0.54
CA ALA A 21 6.95 30.87 1.77
C ALA A 21 8.25 30.09 1.64
N VAL A 22 9.22 30.42 2.47
CA VAL A 22 10.41 29.58 2.65
C VAL A 22 9.84 28.29 3.22
N GLY A 23 9.73 27.26 2.39
CA GLY A 23 9.31 25.95 2.82
C GLY A 23 10.24 25.55 3.97
N HIS A 24 9.67 25.43 5.16
CA HIS A 24 10.40 24.83 6.25
C HIS A 24 10.66 23.40 5.79
N ALA A 25 11.92 23.01 5.72
CA ALA A 25 12.28 21.60 5.52
C ALA A 25 11.54 20.82 6.61
N GLN A 26 10.66 19.93 6.20
CA GLN A 26 9.94 19.08 7.15
C GLN A 26 10.97 18.25 7.91
N GLU A 27 10.88 18.26 9.24
CA GLU A 27 11.80 17.53 10.09
C GLU A 27 11.40 16.05 10.06
N LEU A 28 12.21 15.22 9.40
CA LEU A 28 12.07 13.79 9.46
C LEU A 28 12.35 13.31 10.88
N LYS A 29 11.37 12.70 11.52
CA LYS A 29 11.52 12.05 12.83
C LYS A 29 11.88 10.59 12.60
N VAL A 30 12.96 10.13 13.21
CA VAL A 30 13.47 8.77 13.09
C VAL A 30 13.60 8.15 14.47
N TYR A 31 12.96 7.03 14.68
CA TYR A 31 12.97 6.26 15.92
C TYR A 31 13.56 4.87 15.61
N GLY A 32 14.76 4.61 16.11
CA GLY A 32 15.50 3.38 15.83
C GLY A 32 15.78 2.58 17.08
N HIS A 33 16.22 1.36 16.90
CA HIS A 33 16.69 0.51 17.99
C HIS A 33 18.00 1.10 18.60
N ASP A 34 18.11 1.16 19.93
CA ASP A 34 19.21 1.78 20.70
C ASP A 34 20.62 1.20 20.48
N GLN A 35 20.80 0.23 19.60
CA GLN A 35 22.02 -0.57 19.48
C GLN A 35 22.87 -0.31 18.21
N GLY A 36 22.66 0.78 17.49
CA GLY A 36 23.46 1.11 16.30
C GLY A 36 23.24 0.18 15.11
N GLN A 37 22.12 -0.54 15.08
CA GLN A 37 21.65 -1.39 13.98
C GLN A 37 20.49 -0.76 13.22
N ALA A 38 20.05 0.44 13.60
CA ALA A 38 18.96 1.15 12.94
C ALA A 38 19.35 1.52 11.49
N LEU A 39 18.43 1.29 10.58
CA LEU A 39 18.56 1.74 9.20
C LEU A 39 18.69 3.27 9.18
N GLN A 40 19.70 3.79 8.50
CA GLN A 40 19.84 5.23 8.28
C GLN A 40 18.80 5.67 7.25
N VAL A 41 18.07 6.73 7.55
CA VAL A 41 17.03 7.30 6.66
C VAL A 41 17.20 8.81 6.62
N GLU A 42 17.19 9.38 5.40
CA GLU A 42 17.23 10.84 5.18
C GLU A 42 16.18 11.19 4.11
N GLN A 43 15.28 12.11 4.39
CA GLN A 43 14.40 12.64 3.36
C GLN A 43 15.20 13.59 2.46
N ILE A 44 15.33 13.23 1.18
CA ILE A 44 16.15 13.97 0.21
C ILE A 44 15.33 14.69 -0.86
N GLY A 45 14.03 14.44 -0.92
CA GLY A 45 13.16 15.09 -1.90
C GLY A 45 11.68 15.01 -1.55
N ARG A 46 10.90 15.93 -2.13
CA ARG A 46 9.45 15.97 -2.00
C ARG A 46 8.82 16.52 -3.28
N TYR A 47 7.76 15.87 -3.71
CA TYR A 47 6.79 16.40 -4.66
C TYR A 47 5.53 16.81 -3.92
N ASP A 48 4.88 17.88 -4.37
CA ASP A 48 3.57 18.33 -3.91
C ASP A 48 2.67 18.49 -5.14
N SER A 49 1.58 17.73 -5.17
CA SER A 49 0.65 17.74 -6.31
C SER A 49 -0.13 19.04 -6.44
N GLY A 50 -0.20 19.80 -5.34
CA GLY A 50 -1.02 21.00 -5.20
C GLY A 50 -2.50 20.71 -5.02
N SER A 51 -2.87 19.46 -4.70
CA SER A 51 -4.23 19.07 -4.37
C SER A 51 -4.62 19.56 -2.97
N GLY A 52 -5.91 19.61 -2.69
CA GLY A 52 -6.41 19.79 -1.32
C GLY A 52 -6.09 18.59 -0.44
N ILE A 53 -6.12 18.81 0.89
CA ILE A 53 -5.99 17.74 1.87
C ILE A 53 -7.19 16.79 1.75
N GLY A 54 -6.92 15.48 1.72
CA GLY A 54 -7.94 14.43 1.60
C GLY A 54 -8.61 14.35 0.22
N GLU A 55 -7.97 14.89 -0.82
CA GLU A 55 -8.50 14.82 -2.18
C GLU A 55 -7.81 13.76 -3.06
N GLY A 56 -6.99 12.86 -2.48
CA GLY A 56 -6.31 11.78 -3.23
C GLY A 56 -5.31 12.34 -4.26
N GLY A 57 -4.43 13.25 -3.82
CA GLY A 57 -3.51 13.92 -4.73
C GLY A 57 -2.33 13.09 -5.22
N THR A 58 -1.98 12.03 -4.50
CA THR A 58 -0.97 11.03 -4.86
C THR A 58 -1.28 9.75 -4.11
N GLU A 59 -1.43 8.65 -4.80
CA GLU A 59 -1.74 7.34 -4.20
C GLU A 59 -0.65 6.34 -4.58
N ILE A 60 -0.64 5.84 -5.81
CA ILE A 60 0.36 4.90 -6.29
C ILE A 60 1.46 5.63 -7.08
N VAL A 61 2.72 5.25 -6.83
CA VAL A 61 3.89 5.78 -7.54
C VAL A 61 4.74 4.65 -8.12
N ALA A 62 5.13 4.75 -9.38
CA ALA A 62 6.05 3.84 -10.05
C ALA A 62 7.30 4.62 -10.53
N TYR A 63 8.46 3.96 -10.63
CA TYR A 63 9.72 4.61 -10.99
C TYR A 63 10.44 3.89 -12.14
N ASP A 64 10.94 4.65 -13.11
CA ASP A 64 11.78 4.14 -14.19
C ASP A 64 13.25 4.50 -13.98
N GLY A 65 14.07 3.47 -13.76
CA GLY A 65 15.51 3.61 -13.56
C GLY A 65 16.29 4.12 -14.78
N LYS A 66 15.74 4.03 -15.99
CA LYS A 66 16.41 4.51 -17.22
C LYS A 66 16.28 6.02 -17.38
N THR A 67 15.08 6.55 -17.24
CA THR A 67 14.81 8.00 -17.40
C THR A 67 14.93 8.78 -16.09
N LYS A 68 14.99 8.08 -14.93
CA LYS A 68 14.93 8.67 -13.58
C LYS A 68 13.65 9.48 -13.36
N ARG A 69 12.55 8.99 -13.92
CA ARG A 69 11.22 9.58 -13.77
C ARG A 69 10.35 8.73 -12.87
N ALA A 70 9.51 9.37 -12.09
CA ALA A 70 8.42 8.71 -11.40
C ALA A 70 7.09 9.07 -12.08
N PHE A 71 6.14 8.15 -11.93
CA PHE A 71 4.79 8.25 -12.47
C PHE A 71 3.84 8.00 -11.31
N SER A 72 2.97 8.96 -11.02
CA SER A 72 2.03 8.85 -9.90
C SER A 72 0.60 9.05 -10.37
N VAL A 73 -0.29 8.23 -9.88
CA VAL A 73 -1.72 8.53 -9.99
C VAL A 73 -2.06 9.75 -9.14
N ASN A 74 -3.03 10.52 -9.60
CA ASN A 74 -3.52 11.73 -8.96
C ASN A 74 -5.04 11.75 -9.09
N GLY A 75 -5.72 11.19 -8.10
CA GLY A 75 -7.18 11.09 -8.04
C GLY A 75 -7.84 12.46 -8.07
N ALA A 76 -7.35 13.41 -7.26
CA ALA A 76 -7.86 14.79 -7.23
C ALA A 76 -7.89 15.46 -8.60
N ALA A 77 -6.83 15.28 -9.40
CA ALA A 77 -6.74 15.84 -10.74
C ALA A 77 -7.28 14.90 -11.83
N ARG A 78 -7.62 13.66 -11.46
CA ARG A 78 -8.00 12.58 -12.40
C ARG A 78 -6.98 12.48 -13.53
N ALA A 79 -5.75 12.18 -13.16
CA ALA A 79 -4.60 12.29 -14.04
C ALA A 79 -3.45 11.37 -13.63
N LEU A 80 -2.52 11.17 -14.55
CA LEU A 80 -1.18 10.64 -14.28
C LEU A 80 -0.18 11.79 -14.24
N ASP A 81 0.59 11.92 -13.16
CA ASP A 81 1.68 12.89 -13.02
C ASP A 81 3.02 12.24 -13.38
N ILE A 82 3.80 12.89 -14.23
CA ILE A 82 5.15 12.49 -14.62
C ILE A 82 6.15 13.44 -13.95
N LEU A 83 7.04 12.87 -13.12
CA LEU A 83 7.95 13.60 -12.24
C LEU A 83 9.42 13.38 -12.64
N ASP A 84 10.28 14.35 -12.38
CA ASP A 84 11.73 14.27 -12.64
C ASP A 84 12.54 14.15 -11.35
N LEU A 85 13.18 13.00 -11.12
CA LEU A 85 14.02 12.78 -9.95
C LEU A 85 15.50 13.10 -10.21
N ASN A 86 15.90 13.51 -11.43
CA ASN A 86 17.30 13.78 -11.75
C ASN A 86 17.92 14.88 -10.88
N GLY A 87 17.12 15.84 -10.41
CA GLY A 87 17.59 16.92 -9.56
C GLY A 87 18.07 16.49 -8.18
N LEU A 88 17.63 15.32 -7.68
CA LEU A 88 18.02 14.81 -6.36
C LEU A 88 19.53 14.62 -6.22
N LYS A 89 20.23 14.20 -7.29
CA LYS A 89 21.71 14.04 -7.30
C LYS A 89 22.46 15.35 -7.02
N ASP A 90 21.85 16.49 -7.32
CA ASP A 90 22.43 17.81 -7.16
C ASP A 90 22.01 18.47 -5.83
N GLY A 91 21.35 17.69 -4.95
CA GLY A 91 20.81 18.17 -3.66
C GLY A 91 19.57 19.06 -3.80
N ASN A 92 18.86 18.96 -4.92
CA ASN A 92 17.60 19.65 -5.11
C ASN A 92 16.46 18.85 -4.43
N ASN A 93 15.93 19.36 -3.35
CA ASN A 93 14.91 18.68 -2.54
C ASN A 93 13.48 18.81 -3.11
N GLU A 94 13.28 19.60 -4.15
CA GLU A 94 12.00 19.71 -4.86
C GLU A 94 12.01 18.77 -6.06
N ILE A 95 11.02 17.86 -6.12
CA ILE A 95 10.81 16.97 -7.27
C ILE A 95 9.83 17.65 -8.22
N PRO A 96 10.27 18.09 -9.41
CA PRO A 96 9.41 18.85 -10.31
C PRO A 96 8.44 17.95 -11.08
N LEU A 97 7.22 18.47 -11.28
CA LEU A 97 6.26 17.95 -12.25
C LEU A 97 6.73 18.28 -13.67
N LEU A 98 6.95 17.25 -14.50
CA LEU A 98 7.24 17.42 -15.92
C LEU A 98 5.97 17.57 -16.76
N LYS A 99 4.96 16.72 -16.45
CA LYS A 99 3.70 16.70 -17.20
C LYS A 99 2.60 16.08 -16.33
N ARG A 100 1.41 16.65 -16.40
CA ARG A 100 0.17 16.02 -15.93
C ARG A 100 -0.62 15.55 -17.14
N VAL A 101 -0.95 14.26 -17.19
CA VAL A 101 -1.72 13.63 -18.28
C VAL A 101 -3.13 13.40 -17.78
N SER A 102 -4.04 14.30 -18.16
CA SER A 102 -5.45 14.21 -17.75
C SER A 102 -6.14 12.98 -18.33
N LEU A 103 -7.07 12.42 -17.59
CA LEU A 103 -7.93 11.32 -17.98
C LEU A 103 -8.66 11.53 -19.33
N GLU A 104 -8.97 12.79 -19.67
CA GLU A 104 -9.60 13.16 -20.94
C GLU A 104 -8.78 12.72 -22.17
N TYR A 105 -7.43 12.60 -22.05
CA TYR A 105 -6.56 12.12 -23.12
C TYR A 105 -6.59 10.61 -23.32
N PHE A 106 -7.20 9.87 -22.38
CA PHE A 106 -7.26 8.42 -22.45
C PHE A 106 -8.33 7.93 -23.45
N ASP A 107 -9.31 8.77 -23.78
CA ASP A 107 -10.41 8.45 -24.73
C ASP A 107 -11.11 7.12 -24.34
N VAL A 108 -11.48 7.01 -23.07
CA VAL A 108 -12.29 5.94 -22.47
C VAL A 108 -13.31 6.57 -21.51
N SER A 109 -14.43 5.92 -21.29
CA SER A 109 -15.37 6.33 -20.24
C SER A 109 -14.76 5.96 -18.89
N ALA A 110 -14.49 6.94 -18.05
CA ALA A 110 -13.73 6.72 -16.84
C ALA A 110 -14.14 7.66 -15.71
N SER A 111 -14.06 7.16 -14.47
CA SER A 111 -14.27 7.95 -13.25
C SER A 111 -12.95 8.47 -12.71
N ASP A 112 -11.90 7.64 -12.69
CA ASP A 112 -10.64 7.89 -12.01
C ASP A 112 -9.45 7.19 -12.67
N VAL A 113 -8.28 7.30 -12.02
CA VAL A 113 -7.06 6.53 -12.24
C VAL A 113 -6.62 5.97 -10.89
N THR A 114 -6.56 4.66 -10.75
CA THR A 114 -6.33 4.00 -9.46
C THR A 114 -4.90 3.46 -9.31
N SER A 115 -4.30 2.97 -10.38
CA SER A 115 -2.97 2.35 -10.31
C SER A 115 -2.11 2.61 -11.52
N VAL A 116 -0.79 2.51 -11.35
CA VAL A 116 0.21 2.67 -12.41
C VAL A 116 1.34 1.66 -12.26
N ALA A 117 1.71 1.00 -13.36
CA ALA A 117 2.89 0.14 -13.43
C ALA A 117 3.72 0.43 -14.68
N ILE A 118 5.02 0.15 -14.58
CA ILE A 118 5.96 0.33 -15.70
C ILE A 118 6.40 -1.04 -16.19
N HIS A 119 6.40 -1.23 -17.51
CA HIS A 119 6.95 -2.44 -18.10
C HIS A 119 8.41 -2.63 -17.65
N PRO A 120 8.86 -3.85 -17.25
CA PRO A 120 10.19 -4.07 -16.69
C PRO A 120 11.34 -3.58 -17.56
N GLU A 121 11.17 -3.61 -18.89
CA GLU A 121 12.13 -3.03 -19.84
C GLU A 121 11.98 -1.50 -20.03
N GLY A 122 11.07 -0.83 -19.29
CA GLY A 122 10.83 0.62 -19.38
C GLY A 122 10.36 1.06 -20.77
N GLU A 123 9.57 0.25 -21.46
CA GLU A 123 9.11 0.52 -22.81
C GLU A 123 7.81 1.32 -22.82
N PHE A 124 6.92 1.08 -21.86
CA PHE A 124 5.62 1.73 -21.73
C PHE A 124 5.08 1.58 -20.28
N ILE A 125 4.01 2.33 -20.03
CA ILE A 125 3.34 2.44 -18.75
C ILE A 125 1.94 1.84 -18.92
N ALA A 126 1.44 1.14 -17.90
CA ALA A 126 0.05 0.72 -17.78
C ALA A 126 -0.62 1.52 -16.66
N VAL A 127 -1.83 2.00 -16.92
CA VAL A 127 -2.65 2.77 -15.96
C VAL A 127 -4.01 2.09 -15.85
N ALA A 128 -4.45 1.76 -14.62
CA ALA A 128 -5.79 1.29 -14.34
C ALA A 128 -6.77 2.46 -14.36
N VAL A 129 -7.93 2.23 -14.99
CA VAL A 129 -8.91 3.28 -15.25
C VAL A 129 -10.31 2.69 -15.05
N PRO A 130 -10.90 2.84 -13.85
CA PRO A 130 -12.27 2.45 -13.59
C PRO A 130 -13.28 3.13 -14.52
N SER A 131 -14.38 2.43 -14.82
CA SER A 131 -15.49 2.99 -15.59
C SER A 131 -16.15 4.15 -14.83
N ALA A 132 -16.81 5.06 -15.57
CA ALA A 132 -17.64 6.11 -14.96
C ALA A 132 -18.77 5.56 -14.06
N VAL A 133 -19.19 4.31 -14.29
CA VAL A 133 -20.07 3.52 -13.41
C VAL A 133 -19.20 2.40 -12.85
N LYS A 134 -18.91 2.40 -11.55
CA LYS A 134 -17.93 1.49 -10.93
C LYS A 134 -18.22 0.00 -11.16
N THR A 135 -19.49 -0.36 -11.31
CA THR A 135 -19.92 -1.75 -11.58
C THR A 135 -19.83 -2.18 -13.05
N ASP A 136 -19.48 -1.26 -13.96
CA ASP A 136 -19.27 -1.55 -15.36
C ASP A 136 -17.80 -1.88 -15.65
N PRO A 137 -17.48 -2.63 -16.72
CA PRO A 137 -16.09 -2.90 -17.11
C PRO A 137 -15.25 -1.64 -17.28
N GLY A 138 -14.07 -1.61 -16.65
CA GLY A 138 -13.09 -0.56 -16.79
C GLY A 138 -12.06 -0.85 -17.88
N HIS A 139 -10.95 -0.11 -17.85
CA HIS A 139 -9.89 -0.19 -18.87
C HIS A 139 -8.51 -0.19 -18.23
N VAL A 140 -7.55 -0.78 -18.94
CA VAL A 140 -6.14 -0.44 -18.78
C VAL A 140 -5.72 0.40 -19.98
N VAL A 141 -5.11 1.54 -19.72
CA VAL A 141 -4.55 2.42 -20.76
C VAL A 141 -3.04 2.29 -20.77
N LEU A 142 -2.48 1.99 -21.95
CA LEU A 142 -1.04 1.88 -22.15
C LEU A 142 -0.50 3.18 -22.75
N LEU A 143 0.52 3.75 -22.12
CA LEU A 143 1.13 5.03 -22.47
C LEU A 143 2.63 4.84 -22.77
N ASP A 144 3.21 5.67 -23.63
CA ASP A 144 4.65 5.79 -23.69
C ASP A 144 5.21 6.56 -22.47
N MET A 145 6.54 6.59 -22.32
CA MET A 145 7.20 7.23 -21.18
C MET A 145 7.04 8.75 -21.14
N ASP A 146 6.46 9.36 -22.19
CA ASP A 146 6.08 10.77 -22.27
C ASP A 146 4.58 10.99 -22.05
N GLY A 147 3.84 9.92 -21.71
CA GLY A 147 2.41 9.95 -21.41
C GLY A 147 1.51 10.11 -22.64
N ASN A 148 1.95 9.64 -23.82
CA ASN A 148 1.08 9.57 -25.01
C ASN A 148 0.43 8.18 -25.08
N LYS A 149 -0.88 8.14 -25.34
CA LYS A 149 -1.64 6.90 -25.45
C LYS A 149 -1.13 6.02 -26.60
N LEU A 150 -0.82 4.77 -26.31
CA LEU A 150 -0.42 3.74 -27.25
C LEU A 150 -1.57 2.77 -27.55
N ALA A 151 -2.27 2.31 -26.50
CA ALA A 151 -3.38 1.38 -26.60
C ALA A 151 -4.33 1.50 -25.41
N SER A 152 -5.49 0.86 -25.47
CA SER A 152 -6.34 0.60 -24.33
C SER A 152 -6.98 -0.77 -24.45
N VAL A 153 -7.24 -1.42 -23.31
CA VAL A 153 -7.80 -2.77 -23.21
C VAL A 153 -8.92 -2.73 -22.18
N GLU A 154 -10.10 -3.22 -22.56
CA GLU A 154 -11.21 -3.40 -21.61
C GLU A 154 -10.90 -4.57 -20.67
N VAL A 155 -11.19 -4.38 -19.37
CA VAL A 155 -10.95 -5.33 -18.28
C VAL A 155 -12.22 -5.51 -17.45
N GLY A 156 -12.16 -6.11 -16.24
CA GLY A 156 -13.33 -6.26 -15.38
C GLY A 156 -13.83 -4.95 -14.76
N ALA A 157 -14.82 -5.06 -13.88
CA ALA A 157 -15.36 -3.93 -13.14
C ALA A 157 -14.36 -3.49 -12.06
N LEU A 158 -14.25 -2.19 -11.86
CA LEU A 158 -13.35 -1.55 -10.92
C LEU A 158 -11.92 -2.13 -10.98
N PRO A 159 -11.14 -1.87 -12.06
CA PRO A 159 -9.74 -2.20 -12.08
C PRO A 159 -9.00 -1.32 -11.09
N ASP A 160 -8.58 -1.92 -9.97
CA ASP A 160 -7.95 -1.21 -8.89
C ASP A 160 -6.42 -1.22 -9.02
N MET A 161 -5.80 -2.38 -9.14
CA MET A 161 -4.35 -2.52 -9.17
C MET A 161 -3.84 -3.15 -10.46
N VAL A 162 -2.69 -2.63 -10.99
CA VAL A 162 -2.00 -3.20 -12.15
C VAL A 162 -0.56 -3.55 -11.82
N THR A 163 -0.07 -4.67 -12.34
CA THR A 163 1.35 -5.06 -12.23
C THR A 163 1.82 -5.88 -13.42
N PHE A 164 3.09 -5.77 -13.78
CA PHE A 164 3.71 -6.63 -14.78
C PHE A 164 4.33 -7.87 -14.16
N THR A 165 4.34 -8.97 -14.91
CA THR A 165 5.24 -10.08 -14.59
C THR A 165 6.69 -9.65 -14.75
N HIS A 166 7.62 -10.21 -13.95
CA HIS A 166 9.04 -9.84 -14.00
C HIS A 166 9.71 -10.09 -15.36
N ASP A 167 9.19 -11.06 -16.12
CA ASP A 167 9.64 -11.34 -17.49
C ASP A 167 9.06 -10.39 -18.54
N GLY A 168 8.20 -9.44 -18.15
CA GLY A 168 7.58 -8.46 -19.02
C GLY A 168 6.58 -9.03 -20.03
N THR A 169 6.19 -10.31 -19.91
CA THR A 169 5.31 -10.94 -20.93
C THR A 169 3.82 -10.73 -20.68
N LYS A 170 3.44 -10.42 -19.45
CA LYS A 170 2.05 -10.23 -19.04
C LYS A 170 1.88 -8.99 -18.17
N LEU A 171 0.74 -8.37 -18.30
CA LEU A 171 0.19 -7.38 -17.41
C LEU A 171 -1.02 -7.99 -16.69
N LEU A 172 -1.04 -7.91 -15.37
CA LEU A 172 -2.10 -8.40 -14.51
C LEU A 172 -2.88 -7.21 -13.95
N VAL A 173 -4.19 -7.36 -13.85
CA VAL A 173 -5.10 -6.33 -13.34
C VAL A 173 -6.02 -6.96 -12.31
N ALA A 174 -6.02 -6.48 -11.10
CA ALA A 174 -7.05 -6.77 -10.13
C ALA A 174 -8.31 -5.99 -10.54
N ASN A 175 -9.38 -6.70 -10.81
CA ASN A 175 -10.69 -6.12 -11.04
C ASN A 175 -11.50 -6.45 -9.79
N GLU A 176 -11.59 -5.52 -8.91
CA GLU A 176 -12.15 -5.68 -7.58
C GLU A 176 -13.61 -6.13 -7.65
N GLY A 177 -14.42 -5.44 -8.48
CA GLY A 177 -15.81 -5.82 -8.66
C GLY A 177 -16.69 -5.43 -7.49
N GLU A 178 -16.39 -4.31 -6.82
CA GLU A 178 -17.23 -3.79 -5.73
C GLU A 178 -18.71 -3.66 -6.08
N PRO A 179 -19.60 -3.86 -5.11
CA PRO A 179 -21.03 -3.65 -5.31
C PRO A 179 -21.37 -2.17 -5.52
N SER A 180 -22.55 -1.91 -6.10
CA SER A 180 -23.14 -0.57 -6.07
C SER A 180 -23.50 -0.18 -4.63
N ASP A 181 -23.50 1.14 -4.33
CA ASP A 181 -23.75 1.66 -2.98
C ASP A 181 -25.04 1.13 -2.35
N ASP A 182 -26.10 0.91 -3.16
CA ASP A 182 -27.36 0.30 -2.73
C ASP A 182 -27.34 -1.23 -2.73
N TYR A 183 -26.19 -1.85 -3.05
CA TYR A 183 -25.97 -3.30 -3.14
C TYR A 183 -26.90 -4.03 -4.12
N THR A 184 -27.48 -3.32 -5.12
CA THR A 184 -28.40 -3.93 -6.11
C THR A 184 -27.67 -4.54 -7.31
N VAL A 185 -26.47 -4.09 -7.59
CA VAL A 185 -25.55 -4.64 -8.59
C VAL A 185 -24.26 -5.02 -7.87
N ASN A 186 -23.87 -6.30 -8.02
CA ASN A 186 -22.63 -6.82 -7.45
C ASN A 186 -21.89 -7.62 -8.53
N PRO A 187 -20.87 -7.02 -9.20
CA PRO A 187 -20.09 -7.71 -10.23
C PRO A 187 -19.26 -8.85 -9.65
N GLU A 188 -18.74 -9.70 -10.51
CA GLU A 188 -17.76 -10.72 -10.11
C GLU A 188 -16.37 -10.11 -10.05
N GLY A 189 -15.67 -10.32 -8.94
CA GLY A 189 -14.24 -10.05 -8.84
C GLY A 189 -13.44 -10.98 -9.75
N SER A 190 -12.33 -10.47 -10.32
CA SER A 190 -11.53 -11.24 -11.28
C SER A 190 -10.12 -10.68 -11.44
N VAL A 191 -9.23 -11.45 -12.10
CA VAL A 191 -7.94 -10.92 -12.56
C VAL A 191 -7.88 -10.97 -14.08
N SER A 192 -7.71 -9.80 -14.71
CA SER A 192 -7.44 -9.72 -16.15
C SER A 192 -5.95 -9.94 -16.41
N ILE A 193 -5.64 -10.85 -17.35
CA ILE A 193 -4.28 -11.22 -17.75
C ILE A 193 -4.10 -10.79 -19.21
N ILE A 194 -3.37 -9.70 -19.42
CA ILE A 194 -3.12 -9.13 -20.75
C ILE A 194 -1.73 -9.60 -21.21
N ASN A 195 -1.69 -10.38 -22.30
CA ASN A 195 -0.42 -10.78 -22.92
C ASN A 195 0.13 -9.64 -23.75
N VAL A 196 1.33 -9.16 -23.42
CA VAL A 196 2.03 -8.05 -24.09
C VAL A 196 3.28 -8.53 -24.86
N ALA A 197 3.68 -9.81 -24.74
CA ALA A 197 4.90 -10.37 -25.31
C ALA A 197 4.98 -10.26 -26.85
N ASN A 198 3.85 -10.11 -27.55
CA ASN A 198 3.80 -10.00 -28.99
C ASN A 198 3.68 -8.55 -29.50
N GLY A 199 3.94 -7.58 -28.64
CA GLY A 199 3.83 -6.14 -28.90
C GLY A 199 2.38 -5.62 -28.80
N LEU A 200 2.25 -4.31 -28.70
CA LEU A 200 0.98 -3.65 -28.40
C LEU A 200 -0.05 -3.74 -29.55
N ASP A 201 0.38 -4.07 -30.77
CA ASP A 201 -0.54 -4.34 -31.91
C ASP A 201 -1.22 -5.72 -31.82
N ASN A 202 -0.76 -6.60 -30.93
CA ASN A 202 -1.21 -7.98 -30.81
C ASN A 202 -1.56 -8.36 -29.36
N LEU A 203 -2.17 -7.45 -28.63
CA LEU A 203 -2.64 -7.71 -27.27
C LEU A 203 -3.73 -8.80 -27.25
N SER A 204 -3.69 -9.64 -26.24
CA SER A 204 -4.75 -10.61 -25.97
C SER A 204 -5.01 -10.70 -24.47
N THR A 205 -6.28 -10.68 -24.09
CA THR A 205 -6.72 -10.71 -22.70
C THR A 205 -7.36 -12.05 -22.37
N LYS A 206 -7.10 -12.55 -21.19
CA LYS A 206 -7.80 -13.66 -20.56
C LYS A 206 -8.17 -13.26 -19.14
N THR A 207 -9.41 -13.49 -18.74
CA THR A 207 -9.87 -13.24 -17.38
C THR A 207 -9.79 -14.52 -16.55
N ALA A 208 -9.09 -14.49 -15.43
CA ALA A 208 -9.15 -15.52 -14.40
C ALA A 208 -10.29 -15.19 -13.45
N VAL A 209 -11.21 -16.12 -13.28
CA VAL A 209 -12.39 -15.98 -12.41
C VAL A 209 -12.30 -16.94 -11.23
N PHE A 210 -12.99 -16.61 -10.16
CA PHE A 210 -13.09 -17.47 -8.99
C PHE A 210 -14.21 -18.50 -9.19
N THR A 211 -13.94 -19.73 -8.77
CA THR A 211 -14.93 -20.84 -8.77
C THR A 211 -14.98 -21.47 -7.40
N ASP A 212 -16.15 -21.93 -6.98
CA ASP A 212 -16.36 -22.44 -5.61
C ASP A 212 -15.47 -23.65 -5.24
N ASP A 213 -15.00 -24.41 -6.24
CA ASP A 213 -14.19 -25.61 -6.05
C ASP A 213 -12.71 -25.38 -5.69
N ILE A 214 -12.22 -24.16 -5.89
CA ILE A 214 -10.84 -23.77 -5.52
C ILE A 214 -10.78 -23.01 -4.19
N VAL A 215 -11.92 -22.68 -3.59
CA VAL A 215 -12.00 -21.89 -2.36
C VAL A 215 -12.00 -22.80 -1.15
N GLU A 216 -11.09 -22.59 -0.19
CA GLU A 216 -11.09 -23.32 1.07
C GLU A 216 -12.34 -23.01 1.90
N GLN A 217 -12.79 -23.98 2.70
CA GLN A 217 -14.07 -23.91 3.42
C GLN A 217 -14.15 -22.73 4.41
N ASP A 218 -12.99 -22.29 4.95
CA ASP A 218 -12.92 -21.27 5.99
C ASP A 218 -12.82 -19.84 5.42
N VAL A 219 -12.85 -19.66 4.09
CA VAL A 219 -12.93 -18.36 3.46
C VAL A 219 -14.33 -17.79 3.68
N ARG A 220 -14.39 -16.59 4.22
CA ARG A 220 -15.66 -15.92 4.54
C ARG A 220 -16.32 -15.36 3.28
N LYS A 221 -17.64 -15.30 3.28
CA LYS A 221 -18.46 -14.59 2.30
C LYS A 221 -19.08 -13.37 2.98
N VAL A 222 -18.76 -12.19 2.50
CA VAL A 222 -19.29 -10.94 3.02
C VAL A 222 -20.37 -10.44 2.07
N ASN A 223 -21.62 -10.72 2.39
CA ASN A 223 -22.75 -10.48 1.51
C ASN A 223 -24.06 -10.48 2.32
N PRO A 224 -25.09 -9.69 1.93
CA PRO A 224 -26.41 -9.74 2.57
C PRO A 224 -27.08 -11.12 2.53
N ASP A 225 -26.75 -11.95 1.51
CA ASP A 225 -27.31 -13.30 1.33
C ASP A 225 -26.20 -14.31 1.00
N PRO A 226 -25.25 -14.58 1.93
CA PRO A 226 -24.07 -15.40 1.69
C PRO A 226 -24.37 -16.85 1.34
N ASP A 227 -25.53 -17.38 1.76
CA ASP A 227 -25.94 -18.77 1.50
C ASP A 227 -26.38 -19.00 0.05
N ASN A 228 -26.85 -17.96 -0.65
CA ASN A 228 -27.39 -18.04 -2.00
C ASN A 228 -26.52 -17.37 -3.06
N THR A 229 -25.34 -16.88 -2.71
CA THR A 229 -24.39 -16.27 -3.63
C THR A 229 -23.16 -17.15 -3.86
N SER A 230 -22.55 -17.07 -5.06
CA SER A 230 -21.28 -17.73 -5.37
C SER A 230 -20.12 -16.98 -4.72
N TYR A 231 -18.95 -17.63 -4.59
CA TYR A 231 -17.73 -16.92 -4.21
C TYR A 231 -17.30 -15.85 -5.22
N ALA A 232 -17.63 -16.00 -6.50
CA ALA A 232 -17.21 -15.06 -7.54
C ALA A 232 -17.66 -13.60 -7.27
N VAL A 233 -18.82 -13.39 -6.66
CA VAL A 233 -19.35 -12.05 -6.28
C VAL A 233 -19.03 -11.67 -4.83
N ASN A 234 -18.21 -12.43 -4.13
CA ASN A 234 -17.81 -12.15 -2.76
C ASN A 234 -16.29 -12.01 -2.60
N LEU A 235 -15.54 -12.33 -3.64
CA LEU A 235 -14.09 -12.24 -3.62
C LEU A 235 -13.68 -11.03 -4.45
N GLU A 236 -13.26 -9.99 -3.76
CA GLU A 236 -12.84 -8.71 -4.30
C GLU A 236 -11.30 -8.66 -4.31
N PRO A 237 -10.65 -8.86 -5.50
CA PRO A 237 -9.20 -8.83 -5.61
C PRO A 237 -8.69 -7.39 -5.63
N GLU A 238 -7.80 -7.04 -4.72
CA GLU A 238 -7.20 -5.72 -4.60
C GLU A 238 -5.74 -5.71 -5.03
N TYR A 239 -4.88 -6.34 -4.30
CA TYR A 239 -3.45 -6.28 -4.56
C TYR A 239 -2.90 -7.55 -5.20
N ILE A 240 -1.99 -7.39 -6.18
CA ILE A 240 -1.33 -8.51 -6.88
C ILE A 240 0.19 -8.41 -6.72
N THR A 241 0.81 -9.48 -6.26
CA THR A 241 2.26 -9.65 -6.35
C THR A 241 2.63 -10.88 -7.17
N VAL A 242 3.79 -10.86 -7.83
CA VAL A 242 4.25 -11.92 -8.73
C VAL A 242 5.54 -12.52 -8.19
N ASP A 243 5.68 -13.85 -8.25
CA ASP A 243 6.93 -14.49 -7.91
C ASP A 243 8.05 -14.13 -8.91
N LYS A 244 9.30 -14.19 -8.46
CA LYS A 244 10.46 -13.79 -9.25
C LYS A 244 10.57 -14.50 -10.60
N ASP A 245 10.06 -15.73 -10.68
CA ASP A 245 10.15 -16.57 -11.87
C ASP A 245 8.96 -16.34 -12.83
N SER A 246 8.05 -15.41 -12.51
CA SER A 246 6.83 -15.09 -13.27
C SER A 246 5.93 -16.32 -13.49
N ARG A 247 5.97 -17.25 -12.53
CA ARG A 247 5.21 -18.50 -12.59
C ARG A 247 3.88 -18.41 -11.89
N TYR A 248 3.86 -17.76 -10.72
CA TYR A 248 2.67 -17.56 -9.92
C TYR A 248 2.47 -16.11 -9.59
N ALA A 249 1.21 -15.68 -9.55
CA ALA A 249 0.81 -14.46 -8.90
C ALA A 249 -0.02 -14.80 -7.65
N TYR A 250 0.03 -13.91 -6.68
CA TYR A 250 -0.72 -13.99 -5.42
C TYR A 250 -1.56 -12.73 -5.33
N VAL A 251 -2.81 -12.91 -4.92
CA VAL A 251 -3.80 -11.85 -4.93
C VAL A 251 -4.40 -11.73 -3.53
N ALA A 252 -4.34 -10.53 -2.95
CA ALA A 252 -5.02 -10.21 -1.72
C ALA A 252 -6.53 -10.13 -1.98
N ILE A 253 -7.32 -10.69 -1.07
CA ILE A 253 -8.78 -10.64 -1.05
C ILE A 253 -9.13 -10.16 0.36
N GLN A 254 -9.14 -8.85 0.54
CA GLN A 254 -9.08 -8.22 1.86
C GLN A 254 -10.31 -8.55 2.71
N GLU A 255 -11.52 -8.20 2.28
CA GLU A 255 -12.74 -8.40 3.08
C GLU A 255 -13.03 -9.89 3.33
N SER A 256 -12.64 -10.75 2.41
CA SER A 256 -12.76 -12.20 2.61
C SER A 256 -11.64 -12.79 3.47
N ASN A 257 -10.68 -11.97 3.90
CA ASN A 257 -9.53 -12.36 4.74
C ASN A 257 -8.77 -13.55 4.14
N ALA A 258 -8.39 -13.45 2.85
CA ALA A 258 -7.85 -14.56 2.09
C ALA A 258 -6.73 -14.14 1.13
N ILE A 259 -5.92 -15.10 0.70
CA ILE A 259 -4.99 -14.96 -0.43
C ILE A 259 -5.34 -15.98 -1.49
N ALA A 260 -5.45 -15.53 -2.74
CA ALA A 260 -5.63 -16.39 -3.91
C ALA A 260 -4.29 -16.61 -4.64
N LYS A 261 -4.05 -17.85 -5.10
CA LYS A 261 -2.87 -18.23 -5.91
C LYS A 261 -3.27 -18.46 -7.36
N LEU A 262 -2.66 -17.70 -8.26
CA LEU A 262 -2.90 -17.72 -9.71
C LEU A 262 -1.72 -18.37 -10.44
N ASP A 263 -1.94 -19.45 -11.16
CA ASP A 263 -0.94 -20.05 -12.04
C ASP A 263 -0.91 -19.32 -13.38
N LEU A 264 0.17 -18.60 -13.65
CA LEU A 264 0.35 -17.78 -14.85
C LEU A 264 0.61 -18.63 -16.13
N GLN A 265 0.88 -19.92 -16.02
CA GLN A 265 0.99 -20.80 -17.18
C GLN A 265 -0.38 -21.24 -17.68
N SER A 266 -1.28 -21.63 -16.77
CA SER A 266 -2.67 -21.97 -17.11
C SER A 266 -3.56 -20.73 -17.22
N ASN A 267 -3.15 -19.61 -16.63
CA ASN A 267 -3.90 -18.37 -16.41
C ASN A 267 -5.23 -18.67 -15.67
N SER A 268 -5.13 -19.38 -14.56
CA SER A 268 -6.29 -19.73 -13.73
C SER A 268 -5.88 -19.81 -12.24
N PHE A 269 -6.78 -19.45 -11.37
CA PHE A 269 -6.59 -19.64 -9.95
C PHE A 269 -6.48 -21.12 -9.60
N THR A 270 -5.66 -21.44 -8.62
CA THR A 270 -5.43 -22.81 -8.13
C THR A 270 -5.98 -23.06 -6.75
N THR A 271 -6.04 -22.00 -5.91
CA THR A 271 -6.62 -22.04 -4.58
C THR A 271 -6.91 -20.62 -4.11
N VAL A 272 -7.93 -20.49 -3.25
CA VAL A 272 -8.18 -19.32 -2.40
C VAL A 272 -8.15 -19.82 -0.96
N LYS A 273 -7.30 -19.24 -0.13
CA LYS A 273 -7.05 -19.72 1.23
C LYS A 273 -7.30 -18.64 2.26
N SER A 274 -8.07 -18.98 3.30
CA SER A 274 -8.28 -18.15 4.48
C SER A 274 -6.98 -17.95 5.25
N LEU A 275 -6.77 -16.74 5.75
CA LEU A 275 -5.64 -16.38 6.61
C LEU A 275 -5.88 -16.71 8.09
N GLY A 276 -7.12 -17.07 8.44
CA GLY A 276 -7.49 -17.37 9.83
C GLY A 276 -7.61 -16.12 10.70
N TYR A 277 -7.35 -16.26 11.98
CA TYR A 277 -7.53 -15.19 12.97
C TYR A 277 -6.27 -14.99 13.81
N LYS A 278 -6.00 -13.72 14.12
CA LYS A 278 -5.02 -13.30 15.11
C LYS A 278 -5.68 -13.30 16.48
N ASP A 279 -5.16 -14.09 17.41
CA ASP A 279 -5.71 -14.22 18.76
C ASP A 279 -5.02 -13.24 19.72
N PHE A 280 -5.69 -12.14 20.02
CA PHE A 280 -5.20 -11.11 20.94
C PHE A 280 -5.28 -11.50 22.43
N SER A 281 -5.78 -12.70 22.73
CA SER A 281 -5.71 -13.25 24.06
C SER A 281 -4.34 -13.82 24.44
N LYS A 282 -3.49 -14.09 23.42
CA LYS A 282 -2.16 -14.68 23.61
C LYS A 282 -1.20 -13.74 24.32
N GLU A 283 -0.37 -14.26 25.21
CA GLU A 283 0.71 -13.49 25.82
C GLU A 283 1.63 -12.89 24.74
N GLY A 284 1.82 -11.56 24.79
CA GLY A 284 2.66 -10.81 23.84
C GLY A 284 1.96 -10.42 22.54
N VAL A 285 0.69 -10.80 22.35
CA VAL A 285 -0.16 -10.34 21.26
C VAL A 285 -1.27 -9.47 21.86
N GLU A 286 -1.08 -8.17 21.82
CA GLU A 286 -1.87 -7.20 22.57
C GLU A 286 -2.38 -6.10 21.61
N LEU A 287 -3.48 -5.46 21.95
CA LEU A 287 -4.01 -4.28 21.27
C LEU A 287 -4.62 -3.30 22.27
N ASP A 288 -4.82 -2.07 21.86
CA ASP A 288 -5.67 -1.11 22.53
C ASP A 288 -7.04 -1.08 21.83
N PRO A 289 -8.14 -1.51 22.49
CA PRO A 289 -9.44 -1.66 21.82
C PRO A 289 -10.40 -0.48 22.02
N SER A 290 -10.00 0.58 22.76
CA SER A 290 -10.95 1.60 23.19
C SER A 290 -10.37 3.01 23.14
N ASN A 291 -11.15 3.96 22.64
CA ASN A 291 -10.87 5.39 22.73
C ASN A 291 -11.63 6.07 23.90
N LYS A 292 -12.09 5.29 24.91
CA LYS A 292 -12.89 5.75 26.07
C LYS A 292 -12.33 5.26 27.41
N ASP A 293 -11.10 4.87 27.46
CA ASP A 293 -10.43 4.30 28.64
C ASP A 293 -9.35 5.19 29.25
N GLU A 294 -9.34 6.50 28.85
CA GLU A 294 -8.49 7.57 29.35
C GLU A 294 -7.01 7.49 28.89
N GLY A 295 -6.73 6.84 27.74
CA GLY A 295 -5.41 6.86 27.09
C GLY A 295 -4.93 5.47 26.68
N ILE A 296 -3.62 5.30 26.48
CA ILE A 296 -3.04 4.09 25.91
C ILE A 296 -3.18 2.90 26.87
N GLN A 297 -3.95 1.90 26.50
CA GLN A 297 -4.25 0.69 27.29
C GLN A 297 -3.98 -0.61 26.49
N ILE A 298 -2.78 -0.72 25.93
CA ILE A 298 -2.36 -1.93 25.18
C ILE A 298 -2.35 -3.15 26.12
N GLY A 299 -3.16 -4.15 25.82
CA GLY A 299 -3.30 -5.35 26.65
C GLY A 299 -3.84 -6.56 25.90
N ASN A 300 -3.92 -7.70 26.61
CA ASN A 300 -4.54 -8.92 26.06
C ASN A 300 -6.05 -8.87 26.21
N TRP A 301 -6.76 -9.15 25.13
CA TRP A 301 -8.21 -9.11 25.05
C TRP A 301 -8.78 -10.37 24.39
N PRO A 302 -9.99 -10.82 24.75
CA PRO A 302 -10.64 -11.94 24.07
C PRO A 302 -11.20 -11.50 22.70
N VAL A 303 -10.30 -11.18 21.79
CA VAL A 303 -10.57 -10.73 20.43
C VAL A 303 -9.83 -11.62 19.45
N LEU A 304 -10.54 -12.14 18.46
CA LEU A 304 -10.01 -12.81 17.29
C LEU A 304 -10.13 -11.88 16.10
N SER A 305 -9.04 -11.29 15.66
CA SER A 305 -9.07 -10.34 14.54
C SER A 305 -8.69 -11.00 13.24
N MET A 306 -9.39 -10.67 12.16
CA MET A 306 -9.04 -11.08 10.82
C MET A 306 -7.78 -10.31 10.39
N TYR A 307 -6.89 -10.93 9.60
CA TYR A 307 -5.70 -10.22 9.11
C TYR A 307 -6.07 -9.15 8.08
N MET A 308 -6.89 -9.50 7.10
CA MET A 308 -7.44 -8.63 6.06
C MET A 308 -6.37 -7.71 5.43
N PRO A 309 -5.44 -8.30 4.69
CA PRO A 309 -4.35 -7.53 4.09
C PRO A 309 -4.83 -6.72 2.90
N ASP A 310 -4.40 -5.48 2.82
CA ASP A 310 -4.39 -4.71 1.59
C ASP A 310 -3.06 -4.94 0.84
N GLY A 311 -2.02 -4.16 1.11
CA GLY A 311 -0.72 -4.26 0.43
C GLY A 311 -0.02 -5.60 0.64
N MET A 312 0.55 -6.14 -0.44
CA MET A 312 1.27 -7.41 -0.41
C MET A 312 2.48 -7.40 -1.35
N THR A 313 3.61 -7.97 -0.93
CA THR A 313 4.78 -8.16 -1.79
C THR A 313 5.39 -9.55 -1.65
N ALA A 314 5.88 -10.09 -2.78
CA ALA A 314 6.63 -11.35 -2.81
C ALA A 314 8.13 -11.10 -2.75
N PHE A 315 8.85 -11.87 -1.92
CA PHE A 315 10.31 -11.81 -1.85
C PHE A 315 10.92 -13.20 -1.73
N GLN A 316 12.23 -13.28 -1.97
CA GLN A 316 12.95 -14.54 -1.86
C GLN A 316 13.96 -14.53 -0.72
N SER A 317 13.97 -15.61 0.07
CA SER A 317 15.00 -15.88 1.05
C SER A 317 15.34 -17.38 1.07
N GLY A 318 16.63 -17.72 1.07
CA GLY A 318 17.08 -19.10 1.11
C GLY A 318 16.60 -19.98 -0.05
N GLY A 319 16.27 -19.40 -1.20
CA GLY A 319 15.76 -20.10 -2.39
C GLY A 319 14.28 -20.47 -2.33
N LYS A 320 13.53 -19.90 -1.39
CA LYS A 320 12.07 -19.97 -1.28
C LYS A 320 11.44 -18.61 -1.51
N THR A 321 10.21 -18.60 -2.01
CA THR A 321 9.38 -17.42 -2.10
C THR A 321 8.53 -17.29 -0.84
N TYR A 322 8.45 -16.08 -0.32
CA TYR A 322 7.59 -15.67 0.78
C TYR A 322 6.73 -14.49 0.35
N LEU A 323 5.59 -14.33 0.98
CA LEU A 323 4.73 -13.16 0.84
C LEU A 323 4.80 -12.36 2.13
N ILE A 324 4.83 -11.04 2.03
CA ILE A 324 4.60 -10.13 3.16
C ILE A 324 3.29 -9.42 2.91
N THR A 325 2.46 -9.31 3.94
CA THR A 325 1.18 -8.61 3.94
C THR A 325 1.18 -7.50 4.97
N ALA A 326 0.64 -6.34 4.61
CA ALA A 326 0.24 -5.29 5.53
C ALA A 326 -1.22 -5.56 5.92
N ASN A 327 -1.50 -5.74 7.22
CA ASN A 327 -2.79 -6.27 7.69
C ASN A 327 -3.66 -5.12 8.21
N GLU A 328 -4.21 -4.35 7.30
CA GLU A 328 -4.99 -3.13 7.53
C GLU A 328 -6.35 -3.42 8.15
N GLY A 329 -7.22 -4.09 7.38
CA GLY A 329 -8.52 -4.54 7.85
C GLY A 329 -9.71 -3.73 7.38
N ASP A 330 -9.96 -3.59 6.10
CA ASP A 330 -11.18 -2.96 5.64
C ASP A 330 -12.40 -3.90 5.69
N ALA A 331 -13.60 -3.33 5.64
CA ALA A 331 -14.86 -4.05 5.81
C ALA A 331 -15.90 -3.55 4.81
N GLN A 332 -16.81 -4.42 4.41
CA GLN A 332 -17.95 -4.03 3.58
C GLN A 332 -18.87 -3.07 4.33
N ASP A 333 -18.87 -1.80 3.95
CA ASP A 333 -19.70 -0.73 4.56
C ASP A 333 -20.36 0.15 3.49
N TRP A 334 -21.49 -0.33 2.94
CA TRP A 334 -22.26 0.29 1.88
C TRP A 334 -23.64 0.77 2.39
N GLU A 335 -24.28 1.72 1.71
CA GLU A 335 -25.65 2.16 2.05
C GLU A 335 -26.65 0.99 2.07
N GLY A 336 -26.48 0.03 1.17
CA GLY A 336 -27.34 -1.16 1.05
C GLY A 336 -27.01 -2.29 2.01
N PHE A 337 -25.79 -2.37 2.51
CA PHE A 337 -25.31 -3.40 3.41
C PHE A 337 -24.04 -2.96 4.13
N SER A 338 -24.01 -3.11 5.46
CA SER A 338 -22.81 -2.95 6.26
C SER A 338 -22.61 -4.19 7.13
N GLU A 339 -21.39 -4.69 7.16
CA GLU A 339 -21.05 -5.75 8.12
C GLU A 339 -20.59 -5.19 9.47
N GLU A 340 -20.21 -3.91 9.51
CA GLU A 340 -19.68 -3.28 10.72
C GLU A 340 -20.77 -3.00 11.77
N VAL A 341 -20.41 -3.27 13.03
CA VAL A 341 -21.22 -2.95 14.21
C VAL A 341 -20.31 -2.76 15.41
N ARG A 342 -20.76 -2.08 16.45
CA ARG A 342 -20.01 -2.01 17.71
C ARG A 342 -20.28 -3.24 18.59
N VAL A 343 -19.25 -3.68 19.33
CA VAL A 343 -19.36 -4.80 20.27
C VAL A 343 -20.47 -4.54 21.30
N ALA A 344 -20.60 -3.31 21.81
CA ALA A 344 -21.64 -2.95 22.76
C ALA A 344 -23.06 -3.13 22.21
N ASP A 345 -23.27 -2.84 20.91
CA ASP A 345 -24.58 -3.00 20.29
C ASP A 345 -25.00 -4.46 20.21
N LEU A 346 -24.10 -5.36 19.80
CA LEU A 346 -24.35 -6.81 19.80
C LEU A 346 -24.53 -7.35 21.23
N ALA A 347 -23.76 -6.84 22.19
CA ALA A 347 -23.90 -7.23 23.59
C ALA A 347 -25.26 -6.83 24.19
N ALA A 348 -25.79 -5.64 23.79
CA ALA A 348 -27.14 -5.18 24.20
C ALA A 348 -28.26 -6.08 23.67
N GLU A 349 -28.02 -6.78 22.55
CA GLU A 349 -28.92 -7.77 21.95
C GLU A 349 -28.74 -9.18 22.53
N ASP A 350 -27.88 -9.36 23.55
CA ASP A 350 -27.49 -10.66 24.12
C ASP A 350 -26.89 -11.62 23.07
N ALA A 351 -26.13 -11.06 22.11
CA ALA A 351 -25.63 -11.80 20.96
C ALA A 351 -24.34 -12.61 21.25
N TYR A 352 -23.70 -12.44 22.42
CA TYR A 352 -22.44 -13.13 22.75
C TYR A 352 -22.64 -14.32 23.70
N ALA A 353 -21.86 -15.38 23.47
CA ALA A 353 -21.66 -16.52 24.37
C ALA A 353 -20.21 -16.99 24.23
N LEU A 354 -19.25 -16.20 24.77
CA LEU A 354 -17.82 -16.43 24.58
C LEU A 354 -17.39 -17.83 25.04
N HIS A 355 -16.59 -18.52 24.23
CA HIS A 355 -16.16 -19.89 24.47
C HIS A 355 -14.63 -20.01 24.53
N ALA A 356 -14.11 -20.54 25.64
CA ALA A 356 -12.67 -20.59 25.90
C ALA A 356 -11.85 -21.39 24.87
N ASP A 357 -12.47 -22.38 24.20
CA ASP A 357 -11.75 -23.19 23.19
C ASP A 357 -11.29 -22.40 21.97
N LEU A 358 -11.81 -21.18 21.79
CA LEU A 358 -11.42 -20.29 20.69
C LEU A 358 -10.24 -19.38 21.06
N TYR A 359 -9.85 -19.30 22.33
CA TYR A 359 -8.82 -18.42 22.84
C TYR A 359 -7.69 -19.18 23.51
N GLU A 360 -6.44 -18.85 23.17
CA GLU A 360 -5.30 -19.49 23.83
C GLU A 360 -5.00 -18.91 25.22
N GLY A 361 -5.39 -17.64 25.47
CA GLY A 361 -5.02 -16.91 26.67
C GLY A 361 -6.04 -16.92 27.81
N TYR A 362 -7.26 -17.44 27.62
CA TYR A 362 -8.33 -17.39 28.62
C TYR A 362 -8.96 -18.74 28.91
N SER A 363 -9.21 -19.04 30.20
CA SER A 363 -10.13 -20.08 30.60
C SER A 363 -11.58 -19.58 30.58
N GLN A 364 -12.56 -20.48 30.56
CA GLN A 364 -13.98 -20.10 30.61
C GLN A 364 -14.32 -19.28 31.86
N GLU A 365 -13.74 -19.63 33.02
CA GLU A 365 -13.95 -18.88 34.27
C GLU A 365 -13.43 -17.43 34.14
N GLN A 366 -12.30 -17.23 33.46
CA GLN A 366 -11.76 -15.88 33.22
C GLN A 366 -12.64 -15.08 32.24
N LEU A 367 -13.11 -15.70 31.15
CA LEU A 367 -14.05 -15.05 30.23
C LEU A 367 -15.35 -14.63 30.92
N ASP A 368 -15.94 -15.55 31.72
CA ASP A 368 -17.17 -15.29 32.49
C ASP A 368 -16.95 -14.13 33.48
N GLN A 369 -15.77 -14.04 34.10
CA GLN A 369 -15.42 -12.93 34.99
C GLN A 369 -15.24 -11.61 34.25
N LEU A 370 -14.60 -11.60 33.06
CA LEU A 370 -14.48 -10.42 32.24
C LEU A 370 -15.83 -9.88 31.83
N VAL A 371 -16.75 -10.73 31.37
CA VAL A 371 -18.12 -10.35 31.02
C VAL A 371 -18.87 -9.77 32.24
N GLN A 372 -18.76 -10.42 33.42
CA GLN A 372 -19.38 -9.92 34.65
C GLN A 372 -18.80 -8.56 35.10
N ASN A 373 -17.53 -8.29 34.77
CA ASN A 373 -16.83 -7.06 35.12
C ASN A 373 -16.98 -5.94 34.07
N GLY A 374 -17.87 -6.11 33.08
CA GLY A 374 -18.17 -5.07 32.11
C GLY A 374 -17.29 -5.12 30.84
N LEU A 375 -16.88 -6.30 30.39
CA LEU A 375 -16.08 -6.48 29.17
C LEU A 375 -16.64 -5.72 27.95
N PHE A 376 -17.96 -5.56 27.87
CA PHE A 376 -18.64 -4.91 26.75
C PHE A 376 -18.99 -3.42 27.01
N GLU A 377 -18.45 -2.82 28.08
CA GLU A 377 -18.56 -1.38 28.33
C GLU A 377 -17.64 -0.60 27.38
N ASP A 378 -17.97 0.66 27.12
CA ASP A 378 -17.21 1.53 26.19
C ASP A 378 -15.72 1.68 26.55
N SER A 379 -15.38 1.66 27.81
CA SER A 379 -14.00 1.70 28.31
C SER A 379 -13.25 0.36 28.24
N GLN A 380 -13.85 -0.64 27.64
CA GLN A 380 -13.28 -1.97 27.42
C GLN A 380 -13.43 -2.32 25.93
N LEU A 381 -14.15 -3.40 25.58
CA LEU A 381 -14.39 -3.78 24.17
C LEU A 381 -15.61 -3.12 23.54
N GLY A 382 -16.47 -2.42 24.29
CA GLY A 382 -17.76 -1.96 23.80
C GLY A 382 -17.69 -1.07 22.55
N ARG A 383 -16.65 -0.27 22.46
CA ARG A 383 -16.41 0.62 21.31
C ARG A 383 -15.79 -0.07 20.10
N LEU A 384 -15.12 -1.20 20.29
CA LEU A 384 -14.42 -1.90 19.21
C LEU A 384 -15.40 -2.28 18.09
N LYS A 385 -15.01 -2.00 16.84
CA LYS A 385 -15.72 -2.47 15.66
C LYS A 385 -15.62 -3.98 15.54
N THR A 386 -16.71 -4.63 15.18
CA THR A 386 -16.84 -6.07 14.98
C THR A 386 -17.76 -6.35 13.80
N THR A 387 -17.80 -7.58 13.33
CA THR A 387 -18.61 -7.97 12.16
C THR A 387 -19.87 -8.72 12.55
N ILE A 388 -20.97 -8.48 11.82
CA ILE A 388 -22.18 -9.32 11.88
C ILE A 388 -22.04 -10.60 11.04
N VAL A 389 -20.98 -10.72 10.21
CA VAL A 389 -20.73 -11.84 9.30
C VAL A 389 -19.69 -12.81 9.90
N ALA A 390 -19.82 -13.11 11.18
CA ALA A 390 -18.95 -14.06 11.87
C ALA A 390 -19.70 -15.37 12.17
N PRO A 391 -18.97 -16.49 12.42
CA PRO A 391 -19.58 -17.74 12.81
C PRO A 391 -20.42 -17.62 14.09
N LYS A 392 -21.60 -18.23 14.06
CA LYS A 392 -22.51 -18.31 15.20
C LYS A 392 -22.73 -19.76 15.62
N ASN A 393 -22.92 -19.99 16.91
CA ASN A 393 -23.29 -21.30 17.44
C ASN A 393 -24.75 -21.68 17.11
N ALA A 394 -25.18 -22.87 17.55
CA ALA A 394 -26.52 -23.37 17.29
C ALA A 394 -27.67 -22.51 17.89
N ASP A 395 -27.37 -21.68 18.88
CA ASP A 395 -28.30 -20.75 19.51
C ASP A 395 -28.29 -19.37 18.83
N GLY A 396 -27.51 -19.19 17.75
CA GLY A 396 -27.39 -17.96 16.97
C GLY A 396 -26.50 -16.89 17.63
N LYS A 397 -25.66 -17.28 18.61
CA LYS A 397 -24.74 -16.37 19.31
C LYS A 397 -23.32 -16.48 18.81
N TYR A 398 -22.58 -15.38 18.87
CA TYR A 398 -21.15 -15.34 18.62
C TYR A 398 -20.38 -15.94 19.82
N GLU A 399 -19.47 -16.86 19.54
CA GLU A 399 -18.63 -17.50 20.57
C GLU A 399 -17.29 -16.78 20.78
N ALA A 400 -17.00 -15.77 19.93
CA ALA A 400 -15.87 -14.86 20.07
C ALA A 400 -16.25 -13.43 19.64
N VAL A 401 -15.43 -12.46 20.05
CA VAL A 401 -15.43 -11.11 19.46
C VAL A 401 -14.50 -11.14 18.25
N TYR A 402 -15.02 -10.82 17.06
CA TYR A 402 -14.26 -10.84 15.81
C TYR A 402 -13.96 -9.41 15.37
N GLY A 403 -12.67 -9.04 15.38
CA GLY A 403 -12.21 -7.71 14.94
C GLY A 403 -11.77 -7.66 13.49
N PHE A 404 -11.53 -6.46 13.00
CA PHE A 404 -11.01 -6.17 11.68
C PHE A 404 -9.53 -5.77 11.77
N GLY A 405 -8.72 -6.26 10.82
CA GLY A 405 -7.30 -5.95 10.69
C GLY A 405 -6.40 -6.64 11.72
N GLY A 406 -5.20 -6.99 11.27
CA GLY A 406 -4.19 -7.58 12.14
C GLY A 406 -3.42 -6.56 12.97
N ARG A 407 -3.48 -5.27 12.65
CA ARG A 407 -2.64 -4.18 13.21
C ARG A 407 -1.15 -4.52 13.16
N SER A 408 -0.74 -5.25 12.13
CA SER A 408 0.58 -5.88 12.01
C SER A 408 0.95 -6.11 10.56
N PHE A 409 2.18 -6.59 10.32
CA PHE A 409 2.49 -7.27 9.08
C PHE A 409 2.70 -8.76 9.33
N SER A 410 2.41 -9.59 8.32
CA SER A 410 2.66 -11.04 8.39
C SER A 410 3.55 -11.50 7.25
N ILE A 411 4.25 -12.63 7.48
CA ILE A 411 5.01 -13.34 6.44
C ILE A 411 4.40 -14.72 6.25
N TRP A 412 4.17 -15.09 4.99
CA TRP A 412 3.57 -16.36 4.58
C TRP A 412 4.52 -17.12 3.67
N ASP A 413 4.59 -18.44 3.78
CA ASP A 413 5.26 -19.30 2.80
C ASP A 413 4.40 -19.35 1.52
N ALA A 414 4.94 -18.90 0.39
CA ALA A 414 4.18 -18.72 -0.85
C ALA A 414 3.68 -20.02 -1.49
N ASP A 415 4.26 -21.18 -1.13
CA ASP A 415 3.81 -22.47 -1.65
C ASP A 415 2.59 -23.00 -0.90
N SER A 416 2.63 -22.91 0.43
CA SER A 416 1.60 -23.48 1.32
C SER A 416 0.59 -22.46 1.82
N LEU A 417 0.88 -21.16 1.67
CA LEU A 417 0.14 -20.04 2.25
C LEU A 417 -0.05 -20.19 3.76
N GLN A 418 0.94 -20.80 4.45
CA GLN A 418 0.98 -20.90 5.90
C GLN A 418 1.74 -19.71 6.46
N GLN A 419 1.25 -19.14 7.56
CA GLN A 419 1.93 -18.08 8.28
C GLN A 419 3.27 -18.56 8.83
N VAL A 420 4.31 -17.78 8.60
CA VAL A 420 5.69 -18.00 9.08
C VAL A 420 6.01 -17.07 10.23
N TYR A 421 5.46 -15.85 10.18
CA TYR A 421 5.69 -14.80 11.17
C TYR A 421 4.55 -13.80 11.17
N ASP A 422 4.29 -13.18 12.29
CA ASP A 422 3.46 -11.99 12.48
C ASP A 422 4.15 -11.04 13.46
N SER A 423 4.10 -9.72 13.20
CA SER A 423 4.75 -8.72 14.05
C SER A 423 4.06 -8.48 15.41
N GLY A 424 2.97 -9.18 15.67
CA GLY A 424 2.28 -9.13 16.97
C GLY A 424 1.72 -7.76 17.28
N SER A 425 2.15 -7.20 18.41
CA SER A 425 1.74 -5.88 18.92
C SER A 425 2.76 -4.77 18.60
N ASP A 426 3.73 -5.03 17.73
CA ASP A 426 4.88 -4.13 17.56
C ASP A 426 4.47 -2.74 17.13
N PHE A 427 3.52 -2.60 16.18
CA PHE A 427 3.17 -1.29 15.63
C PHE A 427 2.56 -0.37 16.69
N GLU A 428 1.62 -0.86 17.49
CA GLU A 428 1.06 -0.07 18.58
C GLU A 428 2.12 0.20 19.67
N LYS A 429 2.92 -0.78 20.06
CA LYS A 429 3.98 -0.58 21.07
C LYS A 429 5.06 0.40 20.64
N ILE A 430 5.46 0.36 19.36
CA ILE A 430 6.48 1.26 18.82
C ILE A 430 5.92 2.68 18.71
N THR A 431 4.71 2.86 18.17
CA THR A 431 4.09 4.18 18.03
C THR A 431 3.75 4.80 19.40
N ALA A 432 3.28 4.00 20.37
CA ALA A 432 3.10 4.44 21.76
C ALA A 432 4.39 4.96 22.42
N GLN A 433 5.55 4.43 22.04
CA GLN A 433 6.85 4.91 22.54
C GLN A 433 7.38 6.11 21.74
N ALA A 434 7.21 6.08 20.42
CA ALA A 434 7.76 7.07 19.51
C ALA A 434 6.95 8.38 19.49
N ILE A 435 5.63 8.27 19.47
CA ILE A 435 4.69 9.40 19.35
C ILE A 435 3.53 9.27 20.34
N PRO A 436 3.78 9.16 21.65
CA PRO A 436 2.74 8.85 22.65
C PRO A 436 1.57 9.84 22.67
N GLU A 437 1.79 11.10 22.28
CA GLU A 437 0.75 12.14 22.24
C GLU A 437 -0.17 11.97 21.02
N TYR A 438 0.21 11.12 20.07
CA TYR A 438 -0.50 10.88 18.79
C TYR A 438 -0.66 9.38 18.48
N PHE A 439 -0.58 8.55 19.53
CA PHE A 439 -0.80 7.11 19.42
C PHE A 439 -2.19 6.84 18.83
N ASN A 440 -2.27 5.91 17.87
CA ASN A 440 -3.49 5.55 17.15
C ASN A 440 -4.34 6.75 16.73
N THR A 441 -3.68 7.85 16.29
CA THR A 441 -4.36 8.99 15.69
C THR A 441 -4.90 8.65 14.30
N THR A 442 -5.88 9.43 13.84
CA THR A 442 -6.38 9.32 12.46
C THR A 442 -5.58 10.18 11.48
N ASN A 443 -5.86 10.10 10.18
CA ASN A 443 -5.22 10.87 9.11
C ASN A 443 -5.93 12.19 8.78
N ASP A 444 -7.01 12.56 9.49
CA ASP A 444 -7.77 13.80 9.32
C ASP A 444 -7.66 14.78 10.51
N GLU A 445 -7.30 14.30 11.70
CA GLU A 445 -7.03 15.12 12.89
C GLU A 445 -5.89 14.52 13.75
N ASP A 446 -5.20 15.39 14.51
CA ASP A 446 -4.15 14.98 15.44
C ASP A 446 -4.75 14.68 16.82
N LYS A 447 -5.38 13.51 16.97
CA LYS A 447 -6.04 13.14 18.20
C LYS A 447 -5.55 11.82 18.77
N LEU A 448 -5.10 11.88 20.01
CA LEU A 448 -4.68 10.69 20.74
C LEU A 448 -5.81 9.66 20.76
N ASP A 449 -5.44 8.40 20.48
CA ASP A 449 -6.25 7.22 20.72
C ASP A 449 -7.54 7.11 19.87
N ASN A 450 -7.64 7.92 18.80
CA ASN A 450 -8.89 8.05 18.05
C ASN A 450 -9.24 6.80 17.20
N ARG A 451 -8.24 5.98 16.85
CA ARG A 451 -8.41 4.76 16.03
C ARG A 451 -8.33 3.44 16.82
N SER A 452 -8.12 3.50 18.14
CA SER A 452 -8.01 2.28 18.97
C SER A 452 -9.28 1.45 18.96
N ASP A 453 -10.45 2.09 18.94
CA ASP A 453 -11.76 1.44 18.85
C ASP A 453 -12.18 1.03 17.42
N ASP A 454 -11.23 1.17 16.48
CA ASP A 454 -11.39 0.79 15.08
C ASP A 454 -10.28 -0.20 14.68
N LYS A 455 -9.40 0.15 13.76
CA LYS A 455 -8.36 -0.73 13.23
C LYS A 455 -6.93 -0.34 13.67
N GLY A 456 -6.80 0.65 14.57
CA GLY A 456 -5.52 1.11 15.15
C GLY A 456 -4.65 1.89 14.15
N PRO A 457 -3.35 1.51 13.97
CA PRO A 457 -2.42 2.23 13.11
C PRO A 457 -2.68 2.08 11.61
N GLU A 458 -3.43 1.07 11.20
CA GLU A 458 -3.80 0.71 9.82
C GLU A 458 -2.56 0.61 8.91
N PRO A 459 -1.86 -0.55 8.95
CA PRO A 459 -0.79 -0.83 8.01
C PRO A 459 -1.37 -1.12 6.62
N GLU A 460 -1.17 -0.21 5.70
CA GLU A 460 -1.75 -0.19 4.36
C GLU A 460 -0.88 -0.92 3.34
N THR A 461 0.30 -0.43 3.14
CA THR A 461 1.18 -0.83 2.05
C THR A 461 2.46 -1.49 2.56
N VAL A 462 3.02 -2.42 1.77
CA VAL A 462 4.32 -3.04 2.08
C VAL A 462 5.14 -3.30 0.83
N ILE A 463 6.42 -2.96 0.89
CA ILE A 463 7.40 -3.34 -0.13
C ILE A 463 8.68 -3.89 0.50
N THR A 464 9.41 -4.73 -0.23
CA THR A 464 10.73 -5.22 0.18
C THR A 464 11.84 -4.64 -0.67
N GLY A 465 13.02 -4.45 -0.06
CA GLY A 465 14.20 -3.99 -0.77
C GLY A 465 15.49 -4.36 -0.07
N GLU A 466 16.59 -4.43 -0.81
CA GLU A 466 17.92 -4.74 -0.28
C GLU A 466 18.66 -3.44 0.06
N VAL A 467 19.08 -3.26 1.32
CA VAL A 467 19.91 -2.16 1.78
C VAL A 467 21.11 -2.74 2.50
N ASP A 468 22.32 -2.39 2.07
CA ASP A 468 23.59 -2.81 2.66
C ASP A 468 23.71 -4.35 2.86
N GLY A 469 23.17 -5.12 1.91
CA GLY A 469 23.22 -6.59 1.90
C GLY A 469 22.21 -7.29 2.82
N LYS A 470 21.24 -6.57 3.34
CA LYS A 470 20.09 -7.08 4.10
C LYS A 470 18.79 -6.81 3.35
N THR A 471 17.84 -7.72 3.47
CA THR A 471 16.49 -7.51 2.96
C THR A 471 15.63 -6.82 4.02
N TYR A 472 15.07 -5.67 3.70
CA TYR A 472 14.14 -4.94 4.55
C TYR A 472 12.74 -5.02 3.99
N ALA A 473 11.75 -5.06 4.90
CA ALA A 473 10.36 -4.73 4.61
C ALA A 473 10.09 -3.30 5.10
N PHE A 474 9.42 -2.51 4.26
CA PHE A 474 8.94 -1.17 4.56
C PHE A 474 7.43 -1.22 4.57
N ILE A 475 6.81 -0.86 5.69
CA ILE A 475 5.36 -0.93 5.90
C ILE A 475 4.86 0.49 6.20
N GLY A 476 3.96 1.01 5.35
CA GLY A 476 3.28 2.28 5.55
C GLY A 476 2.15 2.13 6.56
N LEU A 477 2.04 3.08 7.49
CA LEU A 477 0.92 3.17 8.43
C LEU A 477 0.02 4.32 7.99
N GLU A 478 -1.13 4.02 7.39
CA GLU A 478 -1.99 5.03 6.78
C GLU A 478 -2.49 6.05 7.80
N ARG A 479 -3.15 5.60 8.87
CA ARG A 479 -3.82 6.51 9.83
C ARG A 479 -2.82 7.19 10.75
N THR A 480 -1.98 6.43 11.41
CA THR A 480 -0.98 7.00 12.33
C THR A 480 0.08 7.80 11.57
N GLY A 481 0.39 7.38 10.36
CA GLY A 481 1.43 7.95 9.51
C GLY A 481 2.81 7.37 9.78
N GLY A 482 3.69 7.55 8.79
CA GLY A 482 5.06 7.06 8.85
C GLY A 482 5.24 5.63 8.32
N ILE A 483 6.48 5.17 8.35
CA ILE A 483 6.90 3.90 7.75
C ILE A 483 7.71 3.10 8.77
N MET A 484 7.32 1.84 8.96
CA MET A 484 8.07 0.86 9.74
C MET A 484 9.06 0.11 8.84
N ALA A 485 10.32 -0.03 9.26
CA ALA A 485 11.33 -0.81 8.57
C ALA A 485 11.77 -2.01 9.42
N TYR A 486 11.69 -3.22 8.86
CA TYR A 486 12.11 -4.47 9.50
C TYR A 486 13.15 -5.18 8.66
N ASP A 487 14.23 -5.69 9.29
CA ASP A 487 15.14 -6.64 8.67
C ASP A 487 14.44 -8.00 8.57
N VAL A 488 14.09 -8.39 7.35
CA VAL A 488 13.42 -9.65 7.00
C VAL A 488 14.32 -10.64 6.28
N THR A 489 15.64 -10.44 6.37
CA THR A 489 16.64 -11.35 5.78
C THR A 489 16.40 -12.80 6.22
N ASN A 490 15.98 -13.00 7.47
CA ASN A 490 15.43 -14.25 7.97
C ASN A 490 13.91 -14.14 8.14
N PRO A 491 13.09 -14.70 7.22
CA PRO A 491 11.64 -14.57 7.26
C PRO A 491 10.97 -15.17 8.52
N ALA A 492 11.62 -16.11 9.18
CA ALA A 492 11.09 -16.73 10.39
C ALA A 492 11.40 -15.96 11.69
N SER A 493 12.21 -14.91 11.60
CA SER A 493 12.60 -14.09 12.75
C SER A 493 13.01 -12.69 12.28
N PRO A 494 12.06 -11.91 11.74
CA PRO A 494 12.27 -10.50 11.45
C PRO A 494 12.66 -9.72 12.69
N SER A 495 13.32 -8.60 12.49
CA SER A 495 13.65 -7.69 13.58
C SER A 495 13.35 -6.24 13.21
N PHE A 496 12.71 -5.51 14.13
CA PHE A 496 12.48 -4.10 13.97
C PHE A 496 13.82 -3.35 13.83
N SER A 497 13.87 -2.44 12.88
CA SER A 497 15.02 -1.59 12.63
C SER A 497 14.73 -0.14 12.92
N THR A 498 13.71 0.43 12.28
CA THR A 498 13.46 1.87 12.33
C THR A 498 12.00 2.17 12.04
N TYR A 499 11.42 3.09 12.80
CA TYR A 499 10.18 3.78 12.43
C TYR A 499 10.54 5.24 12.10
N PHE A 500 10.06 5.74 10.98
CA PHE A 500 10.30 7.12 10.57
C PHE A 500 9.03 7.75 9.98
N THR A 501 8.86 9.04 10.30
CA THR A 501 7.72 9.81 9.82
C THR A 501 8.13 11.24 9.52
N SER A 502 7.57 11.78 8.46
CA SER A 502 7.61 13.20 8.11
C SER A 502 6.23 13.86 8.23
N ARG A 503 5.28 13.22 8.92
CA ARG A 503 4.07 13.85 9.41
C ARG A 503 4.44 14.85 10.50
N ASN A 504 3.93 16.06 10.38
CA ASN A 504 4.14 17.14 11.34
C ASN A 504 2.85 17.38 12.12
N PHE A 505 2.75 16.75 13.28
CA PHE A 505 1.60 16.90 14.17
C PHE A 505 1.51 18.34 14.68
N GLN A 506 0.32 18.93 14.61
CA GLN A 506 0.06 20.34 14.92
C GLN A 506 -0.44 20.55 16.36
N GLY A 507 -0.75 19.49 17.08
CA GLY A 507 -1.25 19.49 18.45
C GLY A 507 -2.60 18.80 18.59
N ASP A 508 -3.00 18.53 19.82
CA ASP A 508 -4.20 17.78 20.16
C ASP A 508 -5.47 18.34 19.50
N GLU A 509 -6.23 17.47 18.86
CA GLU A 509 -7.45 17.78 18.09
C GLU A 509 -7.22 18.82 16.95
N ALA A 510 -6.00 19.00 16.47
CA ALA A 510 -5.75 19.83 15.30
C ALA A 510 -6.15 19.06 14.01
N ALA A 511 -6.96 19.70 13.17
CA ALA A 511 -7.26 19.13 11.84
C ALA A 511 -6.00 19.07 10.97
N VAL A 512 -5.85 18.01 10.21
CA VAL A 512 -4.77 17.87 9.23
C VAL A 512 -4.92 18.95 8.15
N ASP A 513 -3.83 19.66 7.87
CA ASP A 513 -3.77 20.72 6.88
C ASP A 513 -2.45 20.69 6.09
N SER A 514 -2.21 21.67 5.25
CA SER A 514 -0.98 21.74 4.42
C SER A 514 0.31 21.85 5.24
N ALA A 515 0.25 22.17 6.55
CA ALA A 515 1.41 22.19 7.43
C ALA A 515 1.67 20.82 8.09
N SER A 516 0.75 19.87 7.97
CA SER A 516 0.84 18.54 8.57
C SER A 516 1.85 17.61 7.89
N GLY A 517 2.49 18.06 6.83
CA GLY A 517 3.58 17.32 6.20
C GLY A 517 3.14 16.22 5.26
N ASN A 518 3.72 15.03 5.40
CA ASN A 518 3.39 13.87 4.60
C ASN A 518 2.47 12.96 5.43
N VAL A 519 1.21 12.82 5.01
CA VAL A 519 0.13 12.14 5.74
C VAL A 519 -0.51 11.08 4.89
N ALA A 520 -0.76 9.91 5.47
CA ALA A 520 -1.31 8.70 4.84
C ALA A 520 -0.41 8.13 3.74
N PRO A 521 0.64 7.37 4.09
CA PRO A 521 1.44 6.65 3.12
C PRO A 521 0.65 5.48 2.52
N GLU A 522 0.35 5.57 1.23
CA GLU A 522 -0.45 4.64 0.44
C GLU A 522 0.45 3.76 -0.44
N GLY A 523 1.19 4.37 -1.36
CA GLY A 523 2.04 3.68 -2.32
C GLY A 523 3.53 3.79 -2.00
N LEU A 524 4.25 2.66 -2.00
CA LEU A 524 5.69 2.61 -1.78
C LEU A 524 6.42 2.08 -3.02
N THR A 525 7.54 2.72 -3.39
CA THR A 525 8.40 2.23 -4.46
C THR A 525 9.86 2.19 -4.02
N TYR A 526 10.44 1.01 -4.03
CA TYR A 526 11.87 0.79 -3.76
C TYR A 526 12.72 1.01 -5.01
N ILE A 527 13.81 1.77 -4.87
CA ILE A 527 14.75 2.09 -5.94
C ILE A 527 16.15 1.60 -5.52
N PRO A 528 16.69 0.57 -6.18
CA PRO A 528 18.05 0.11 -5.87
C PRO A 528 19.09 1.19 -6.22
N ALA A 529 20.21 1.22 -5.51
CA ALA A 529 21.27 2.20 -5.70
C ALA A 529 21.75 2.33 -7.15
N ALA A 530 21.76 1.22 -7.90
CA ALA A 530 22.17 1.19 -9.31
C ALA A 530 21.21 1.97 -10.24
N ASP A 531 19.93 2.01 -9.89
CA ASP A 531 18.88 2.68 -10.66
C ASP A 531 18.51 4.06 -10.10
N SER A 532 19.08 4.43 -8.96
CA SER A 532 18.85 5.71 -8.30
C SER A 532 19.57 6.87 -9.01
N PRO A 533 19.01 8.08 -9.04
CA PRO A 533 19.72 9.25 -9.55
C PRO A 533 20.89 9.68 -8.65
N THR A 534 20.86 9.34 -7.35
CA THR A 534 21.88 9.71 -6.35
C THR A 534 22.97 8.67 -6.16
N GLY A 535 22.76 7.44 -6.65
CA GLY A 535 23.63 6.30 -6.36
C GLY A 535 23.45 5.71 -4.95
N GLN A 536 22.48 6.21 -4.17
CA GLN A 536 22.01 5.61 -2.90
C GLN A 536 20.73 4.84 -3.15
N THR A 537 20.47 3.82 -2.34
CA THR A 537 19.15 3.17 -2.33
C THR A 537 18.10 4.18 -1.89
N LEU A 538 16.96 4.23 -2.58
CA LEU A 538 15.86 5.14 -2.25
C LEU A 538 14.55 4.38 -2.01
N LEU A 539 13.70 4.99 -1.20
CA LEU A 539 12.29 4.67 -1.08
C LEU A 539 11.47 5.91 -1.46
N LEU A 540 10.56 5.77 -2.41
CA LEU A 540 9.50 6.74 -2.63
C LEU A 540 8.28 6.32 -1.83
N ALA A 541 7.62 7.28 -1.21
CA ALA A 541 6.35 7.09 -0.54
C ALA A 541 5.35 8.14 -1.05
N ALA A 542 4.28 7.69 -1.68
CA ALA A 542 3.13 8.51 -2.00
C ALA A 542 2.22 8.60 -0.78
N HIS A 543 1.67 9.78 -0.53
CA HIS A 543 0.86 10.08 0.64
C HIS A 543 -0.48 10.66 0.18
N GLU A 544 -1.51 9.87 0.24
CA GLU A 544 -2.84 10.15 -0.31
C GLU A 544 -3.44 11.43 0.25
N VAL A 545 -3.58 11.52 1.56
CA VAL A 545 -4.25 12.64 2.25
C VAL A 545 -3.53 13.97 2.02
N SER A 546 -2.20 13.99 2.08
CA SER A 546 -1.43 15.22 1.85
C SER A 546 -1.17 15.51 0.37
N GLY A 547 -1.43 14.59 -0.55
CA GLY A 547 -1.18 14.75 -1.98
C GLY A 547 0.31 14.93 -2.30
N THR A 548 1.21 14.19 -1.61
CA THR A 548 2.65 14.40 -1.69
C THR A 548 3.42 13.10 -1.92
N ILE A 549 4.59 13.19 -2.55
CA ILE A 549 5.53 12.08 -2.64
C ILE A 549 6.83 12.48 -1.95
N ALA A 550 7.26 11.69 -0.98
CA ALA A 550 8.56 11.85 -0.32
C ALA A 550 9.58 10.87 -0.90
N ALA A 551 10.82 11.33 -1.08
CA ALA A 551 11.96 10.49 -1.44
C ALA A 551 12.89 10.37 -0.26
N TYR A 552 13.11 9.15 0.23
CA TYR A 552 13.99 8.82 1.34
C TYR A 552 15.22 8.09 0.82
N ALA A 553 16.42 8.57 1.18
CA ALA A 553 17.66 7.85 1.01
C ALA A 553 17.85 6.87 2.18
N LEU A 554 18.21 5.63 1.85
CA LEU A 554 18.38 4.52 2.79
C LEU A 554 19.83 4.06 2.85
N GLY A 555 20.30 3.69 4.05
CA GLY A 555 21.65 3.20 4.28
C GLY A 555 22.72 4.30 4.32
N GLU A 556 24.00 3.91 4.38
CA GLU A 556 25.11 4.86 4.44
C GLU A 556 25.28 5.62 3.12
N LYS A 557 25.63 6.92 3.23
CA LYS A 557 25.99 7.71 2.04
C LYS A 557 27.25 7.09 1.39
N PRO A 558 27.27 6.96 0.03
CA PRO A 558 28.51 6.59 -0.66
C PRO A 558 29.64 7.54 -0.24
N ALA A 559 30.81 6.99 0.09
CA ALA A 559 31.96 7.82 0.41
C ALA A 559 32.24 8.78 -0.74
N GLU A 560 32.30 10.08 -0.48
CA GLU A 560 32.69 11.07 -1.48
C GLU A 560 34.00 10.61 -2.11
N GLN A 561 34.03 10.39 -3.42
CA GLN A 561 35.28 10.17 -4.11
C GLN A 561 36.15 11.41 -3.85
N PRO A 562 37.37 11.26 -3.31
CA PRO A 562 38.23 12.40 -3.14
C PRO A 562 38.37 13.10 -4.49
N ALA A 563 38.14 14.42 -4.48
CA ALA A 563 38.28 15.25 -5.66
C ALA A 563 39.61 14.90 -6.36
N PRO A 564 39.64 14.75 -7.69
CA PRO A 564 40.87 14.45 -8.41
C PRO A 564 41.91 15.50 -7.98
N VAL A 565 42.98 15.01 -7.37
CA VAL A 565 44.11 15.88 -7.00
C VAL A 565 44.53 16.58 -8.29
N PRO A 566 44.59 17.92 -8.34
CA PRO A 566 45.07 18.61 -9.52
C PRO A 566 46.47 18.04 -9.85
N GLU A 567 46.68 17.58 -11.10
CA GLU A 567 47.99 17.24 -11.59
C GLU A 567 48.90 18.44 -11.31
N GLU A 568 49.84 18.30 -10.39
CA GLU A 568 50.92 19.28 -10.24
C GLU A 568 51.63 19.37 -11.60
N GLU A 569 51.58 20.57 -12.22
CA GLU A 569 52.35 20.87 -13.39
C GLU A 569 53.81 20.53 -13.07
N GLU A 570 54.33 19.49 -13.75
CA GLU A 570 55.72 19.04 -13.68
C GLU A 570 56.60 20.22 -14.15
N THR A 571 57.06 21.05 -13.20
CA THR A 571 58.06 22.05 -13.47
C THR A 571 59.36 21.33 -13.83
N ALA A 572 59.81 21.50 -15.10
CA ALA A 572 61.05 20.96 -15.60
C ALA A 572 62.24 21.25 -14.68
N PRO A 573 63.07 20.23 -14.34
CA PRO A 573 64.20 20.44 -13.47
C PRO A 573 65.28 21.31 -14.19
N PRO A 574 66.03 22.18 -13.44
CA PRO A 574 67.08 23.00 -14.01
C PRO A 574 68.28 22.15 -14.48
N ALA A 575 68.85 22.48 -15.63
CA ALA A 575 69.99 21.84 -16.22
C ALA A 575 71.22 21.80 -15.27
N ILE A 576 71.75 20.59 -15.06
CA ILE A 576 73.00 20.40 -14.27
C ILE A 576 74.12 20.19 -15.29
N GLU A 577 75.16 21.02 -15.23
CA GLU A 577 76.43 20.82 -15.92
C GLU A 577 77.23 19.64 -15.38
N PRO A 578 78.10 19.01 -16.21
CA PRO A 578 78.78 17.74 -15.84
C PRO A 578 80.04 17.97 -15.06
N ASN A 579 80.26 17.14 -14.02
CA ASN A 579 81.57 16.91 -13.44
C ASN A 579 81.84 15.46 -13.18
N GLU A 580 83.12 15.08 -13.41
CA GLU A 580 83.74 13.80 -13.62
C GLU A 580 83.84 12.87 -12.35
N PRO A 581 84.38 11.67 -12.55
CA PRO A 581 84.00 10.45 -11.81
C PRO A 581 84.98 10.00 -10.72
N ALA A 582 84.47 9.14 -9.85
CA ALA A 582 85.25 8.12 -9.09
C ALA A 582 84.28 7.44 -8.09
N GLU A 583 84.24 6.15 -7.81
CA GLU A 583 85.06 4.95 -7.83
C GLU A 583 84.10 3.80 -7.42
N GLU A 584 84.40 2.65 -7.99
CA GLU A 584 83.83 1.33 -7.66
C GLU A 584 83.99 0.92 -6.20
N ILE A 585 82.99 0.27 -5.61
CA ILE A 585 83.17 -0.85 -4.71
C ILE A 585 82.02 -1.87 -4.91
N SER A 586 82.40 -3.07 -5.09
CA SER A 586 81.75 -4.30 -5.46
C SER A 586 80.76 -4.91 -4.46
N ALA A 587 79.91 -5.73 -5.02
CA ALA A 587 78.90 -6.64 -4.50
C ALA A 587 79.30 -7.61 -3.37
N PRO A 588 78.37 -8.41 -2.78
CA PRO A 588 77.94 -9.61 -3.45
C PRO A 588 76.44 -9.98 -3.35
N VAL A 589 76.14 -10.74 -4.37
CA VAL A 589 74.99 -11.58 -4.66
C VAL A 589 74.64 -12.57 -3.54
N ASN A 590 73.38 -12.82 -3.33
CA ASN A 590 72.92 -14.19 -3.07
C ASN A 590 71.49 -14.46 -3.60
N GLU A 591 71.42 -15.63 -4.13
CA GLU A 591 70.47 -16.32 -4.99
C GLU A 591 69.09 -16.60 -4.39
N ALA A 592 68.20 -16.64 -5.28
CA ALA A 592 66.97 -17.36 -5.61
C ALA A 592 66.62 -18.65 -4.86
N GLU A 593 65.31 -18.76 -4.62
CA GLU A 593 64.65 -20.07 -4.84
C GLU A 593 63.20 -19.84 -5.33
N LYS A 594 62.89 -20.58 -6.40
CA LYS A 594 61.61 -20.63 -7.12
C LYS A 594 60.86 -21.92 -6.75
N PRO A 595 59.54 -22.04 -7.08
CA PRO A 595 58.57 -22.89 -6.41
C PRO A 595 58.40 -24.28 -7.00
N LYS A 596 57.63 -25.11 -6.32
CA LYS A 596 57.17 -26.42 -6.86
C LYS A 596 55.63 -26.47 -6.96
N GLU A 597 55.20 -26.78 -8.19
CA GLU A 597 53.89 -27.34 -8.55
C GLU A 597 53.69 -28.74 -7.97
N GLN A 598 52.44 -29.08 -7.70
CA GLN A 598 51.90 -30.46 -7.78
C GLN A 598 50.37 -30.29 -8.03
N GLU A 599 49.93 -30.57 -9.18
CA GLU A 599 49.47 -31.80 -9.86
C GLU A 599 48.14 -32.36 -9.32
N THR A 600 47.26 -32.45 -10.26
CA THR A 600 45.88 -32.94 -10.34
C THR A 600 45.79 -34.44 -10.10
N GLU A 601 44.70 -34.89 -9.49
CA GLU A 601 44.18 -36.25 -9.69
C GLU A 601 42.68 -36.23 -10.00
N LYS A 602 42.38 -36.88 -11.11
CA LYS A 602 41.11 -37.13 -11.78
C LYS A 602 40.70 -38.55 -11.40
N VAL A 603 39.44 -38.78 -10.98
CA VAL A 603 38.84 -40.11 -11.01
C VAL A 603 37.51 -40.06 -11.70
N GLU A 604 37.37 -40.90 -12.68
CA GLU A 604 36.24 -41.16 -13.57
C GLU A 604 35.19 -42.09 -12.93
N ASP A 605 33.96 -41.83 -13.28
CA ASP A 605 32.98 -42.71 -13.93
C ASP A 605 32.51 -44.01 -13.24
N GLN A 606 31.17 -44.14 -13.10
CA GLN A 606 30.44 -45.30 -13.65
C GLN A 606 28.92 -45.06 -13.61
N THR A 607 28.38 -45.18 -14.80
CA THR A 607 26.98 -45.34 -15.21
C THR A 607 26.36 -46.66 -14.69
N GLU A 608 25.06 -46.65 -14.38
CA GLU A 608 24.17 -47.76 -14.76
C GLU A 608 22.74 -47.33 -15.04
N THR A 609 22.26 -47.81 -16.17
CA THR A 609 20.98 -47.69 -16.81
C THR A 609 19.95 -48.66 -16.26
N GLY A 610 18.67 -48.28 -16.30
CA GLY A 610 17.53 -49.18 -16.09
C GLY A 610 16.23 -48.57 -16.61
N THR A 611 15.93 -48.90 -17.83
CA THR A 611 14.62 -48.75 -18.52
C THR A 611 13.64 -49.79 -18.01
N GLU A 612 12.34 -49.43 -17.94
CA GLU A 612 11.27 -50.29 -18.44
C GLU A 612 9.93 -49.54 -18.57
N ASP A 613 9.30 -49.83 -19.66
CA ASP A 613 8.16 -49.35 -20.37
C ASP A 613 6.79 -49.76 -19.83
N THR A 614 5.77 -49.21 -20.55
CA THR A 614 4.41 -49.67 -20.85
C THR A 614 3.33 -49.20 -19.86
N GLU A 615 2.11 -48.81 -20.28
CA GLU A 615 1.36 -48.82 -21.53
C GLU A 615 0.15 -47.84 -21.44
N THR A 616 -0.27 -47.41 -22.58
CA THR A 616 -1.45 -46.68 -23.05
C THR A 616 -2.80 -47.32 -22.63
N GLU A 617 -3.83 -46.50 -22.41
CA GLU A 617 -5.16 -46.77 -22.96
C GLU A 617 -5.99 -45.48 -23.14
N THR A 618 -6.54 -45.41 -24.33
CA THR A 618 -7.48 -44.45 -24.93
C THR A 618 -8.93 -44.87 -24.73
N ALA A 619 -9.84 -43.90 -24.63
CA ALA A 619 -11.19 -43.84 -25.27
C ALA A 619 -11.99 -42.67 -24.67
N SER A 620 -12.44 -41.75 -25.45
CA SER A 620 -13.45 -41.62 -26.48
C SER A 620 -14.64 -40.75 -26.01
N GLU A 621 -14.76 -39.64 -26.71
CA GLU A 621 -15.91 -38.77 -27.03
C GLU A 621 -17.29 -39.08 -26.47
N LYS A 622 -18.01 -38.00 -26.05
CA LYS A 622 -19.34 -37.68 -26.61
C LYS A 622 -19.73 -36.22 -26.46
N GLN A 623 -20.03 -35.62 -27.59
CA GLN A 623 -20.71 -34.36 -27.84
C GLN A 623 -22.21 -34.51 -27.53
N ASP A 624 -22.87 -33.46 -26.99
CA ASP A 624 -24.21 -33.05 -27.35
C ASP A 624 -24.54 -31.60 -26.95
N SER A 625 -24.80 -30.90 -27.88
CA SER A 625 -25.65 -29.83 -28.44
C SER A 625 -26.48 -28.93 -27.51
N ILE A 626 -26.36 -27.62 -27.82
CA ILE A 626 -27.10 -26.40 -27.49
C ILE A 626 -28.62 -26.51 -27.74
N PRO A 627 -29.44 -25.69 -27.08
CA PRO A 627 -30.28 -24.80 -27.88
C PRO A 627 -30.33 -23.32 -27.36
N THR A 628 -30.34 -22.47 -28.37
CA THR A 628 -30.63 -21.04 -28.42
C THR A 628 -32.13 -20.73 -28.25
N ALA A 629 -32.47 -19.58 -27.65
CA ALA A 629 -33.51 -18.61 -28.04
C ALA A 629 -33.90 -17.76 -26.80
N ALA A 630 -34.29 -16.49 -26.84
CA ALA A 630 -34.54 -15.50 -27.87
C ALA A 630 -34.63 -14.11 -27.17
N LYS A 631 -34.34 -13.08 -27.95
CA LYS A 631 -34.51 -11.64 -27.64
C LYS A 631 -35.95 -11.24 -27.34
N SER A 632 -36.15 -10.20 -26.54
CA SER A 632 -37.20 -9.21 -26.80
C SER A 632 -36.73 -7.82 -26.30
N ASP A 633 -36.72 -6.90 -27.27
CA ASP A 633 -36.56 -5.44 -27.09
C ASP A 633 -37.75 -4.84 -26.31
N THR A 634 -37.48 -3.76 -25.55
CA THR A 634 -38.25 -2.49 -25.64
C THR A 634 -37.64 -1.40 -24.78
N ASP A 635 -37.21 -0.35 -25.48
CA ASP A 635 -37.37 1.09 -25.33
C ASP A 635 -37.06 1.82 -24.01
N ALA A 636 -36.11 2.74 -24.23
CA ALA A 636 -35.69 4.01 -23.64
C ALA A 636 -36.72 4.84 -22.84
N GLU A 637 -36.27 5.52 -21.82
CA GLU A 637 -36.09 6.98 -21.62
C GLU A 637 -35.84 7.31 -20.16
N ASP A 638 -34.85 7.99 -19.83
CA ASP A 638 -34.67 9.40 -19.45
C ASP A 638 -33.58 9.57 -18.38
N GLY A 639 -32.66 10.45 -18.71
CA GLY A 639 -31.47 10.73 -17.91
C GLY A 639 -31.79 11.34 -16.53
N GLN A 640 -31.12 10.83 -15.54
CA GLN A 640 -30.86 11.54 -14.29
C GLN A 640 -29.36 11.50 -13.99
N THR A 641 -28.85 12.67 -13.64
CA THR A 641 -27.48 12.94 -13.25
C THR A 641 -27.09 12.14 -12.03
N LEU A 642 -25.93 11.49 -12.10
CA LEU A 642 -25.31 10.69 -11.05
C LEU A 642 -24.94 11.52 -9.82
N PRO A 643 -25.03 10.98 -8.61
CA PRO A 643 -24.39 11.56 -7.43
C PRO A 643 -22.89 11.24 -7.42
N ASN A 644 -22.10 12.25 -7.10
CA ASN A 644 -20.67 12.15 -6.86
C ASN A 644 -20.40 11.21 -5.67
N THR A 645 -19.60 10.20 -5.87
CA THR A 645 -18.93 9.46 -4.81
C THR A 645 -17.72 10.24 -4.33
N SER A 646 -17.93 11.30 -3.60
CA SER A 646 -16.97 11.86 -2.67
C SER A 646 -17.61 11.78 -1.29
N THR A 647 -16.91 11.16 -0.39
CA THR A 647 -17.19 10.95 1.03
C THR A 647 -18.20 11.93 1.61
N ASN A 648 -19.10 11.48 2.48
CA ASN A 648 -20.10 12.22 3.24
C ASN A 648 -19.63 13.55 3.90
N VAL A 649 -18.34 13.83 3.92
CA VAL A 649 -17.71 15.06 4.39
C VAL A 649 -18.23 16.31 3.67
N PHE A 650 -18.52 16.23 2.36
CA PHE A 650 -19.04 17.39 1.63
C PHE A 650 -20.46 17.80 2.08
N ASN A 651 -21.28 16.84 2.44
CA ASN A 651 -22.63 17.11 2.97
C ASN A 651 -22.57 17.69 4.40
N TRP A 652 -21.59 17.29 5.21
CA TRP A 652 -21.35 17.87 6.53
C TRP A 652 -20.74 19.27 6.45
N MET A 653 -19.83 19.54 5.49
CA MET A 653 -19.31 20.90 5.24
C MET A 653 -20.40 21.86 4.77
N LEU A 654 -21.28 21.42 3.88
CA LEU A 654 -22.43 22.24 3.45
C LEU A 654 -23.38 22.52 4.62
N GLY A 655 -23.63 21.54 5.47
CA GLY A 655 -24.42 21.71 6.72
C GLY A 655 -23.73 22.66 7.70
N GLY A 656 -22.41 22.54 7.89
CA GLY A 656 -21.61 23.42 8.74
C GLY A 656 -21.60 24.87 8.23
N ALA A 657 -21.37 25.08 6.93
CA ALA A 657 -21.38 26.40 6.31
C ALA A 657 -22.76 27.11 6.45
N LEU A 658 -23.85 26.34 6.33
CA LEU A 658 -25.22 26.88 6.56
C LEU A 658 -25.45 27.25 8.02
N LEU A 659 -24.92 26.49 8.98
CA LEU A 659 -25.04 26.80 10.41
C LEU A 659 -24.20 28.03 10.80
N VAL A 660 -22.99 28.19 10.24
CA VAL A 660 -22.15 29.38 10.42
C VAL A 660 -22.83 30.62 9.83
N ALA A 661 -23.38 30.51 8.62
CA ALA A 661 -24.14 31.62 8.00
C ALA A 661 -25.36 32.01 8.83
N ALA A 662 -26.12 31.04 9.35
CA ALA A 662 -27.26 31.28 10.25
C ALA A 662 -26.80 31.91 11.58
N GLY A 663 -25.68 31.49 12.14
CA GLY A 663 -25.08 32.08 13.35
C GLY A 663 -24.66 33.54 13.15
N ILE A 664 -24.04 33.89 12.03
CA ILE A 664 -23.65 35.26 11.69
C ILE A 664 -24.86 36.15 11.52
N ILE A 665 -25.91 35.65 10.85
CA ILE A 665 -27.18 36.39 10.68
C ILE A 665 -27.85 36.62 12.04
N PHE A 666 -27.90 35.59 12.90
CA PHE A 666 -28.50 35.69 14.25
C PHE A 666 -27.73 36.66 15.16
N PHE A 667 -26.39 36.63 15.09
CA PHE A 667 -25.54 37.56 15.82
C PHE A 667 -25.69 39.01 15.31
N GLY A 668 -25.82 39.20 13.99
CA GLY A 668 -26.09 40.50 13.37
C GLY A 668 -27.42 41.07 13.81
N ILE A 669 -28.49 40.28 13.84
CA ILE A 669 -29.83 40.68 14.27
C ILE A 669 -29.84 41.04 15.78
N ASN A 670 -29.14 40.23 16.62
CA ASN A 670 -29.02 40.51 18.05
C ASN A 670 -28.21 41.79 18.35
N LYS A 671 -27.20 42.08 17.54
CA LYS A 671 -26.37 43.29 17.67
C LYS A 671 -27.15 44.53 17.23
N LEU A 672 -28.04 44.40 16.24
CA LEU A 672 -28.94 45.48 15.83
C LEU A 672 -30.07 45.73 16.87
N ARG A 673 -30.62 44.67 17.51
CA ARG A 673 -31.62 44.80 18.58
C ARG A 673 -31.06 45.41 19.87
N LYS A 674 -29.76 45.35 20.13
CA LYS A 674 -29.11 46.00 21.29
C LYS A 674 -28.74 47.47 21.04
N ARG A 675 -28.95 48.00 19.81
CA ARG A 675 -28.66 49.38 19.44
C ARG A 675 -29.93 50.20 19.15
N ALA A 676 -31.09 49.58 19.21
CA ALA A 676 -32.43 50.22 19.26
C ALA A 676 -32.96 50.13 20.69
#